data_6364bdb38231a5f21007a88da1cad6c1
#
_entry.id   6364bdb38231a5f21007a88da1cad6c1
#
_cell.length_a   1.000
_cell.length_b   1.000
_cell.length_c   1.000
_cell.angle_alpha   90.00
_cell.angle_beta   90.00
_cell.angle_gamma   90.00
#
_symmetry.space_group_name_H-M   'P 1'
#
loop_
_entity.id
_entity.type
_entity.pdbx_description
1 polymer ?
#
loop_
_entity_poly.entity_id
_entity_poly.type
_entity_poly.pdbx_seq_one_letter_code
_entity_poly.pdbx_strand_id
1 'polypeptide(L)'
;MDIIQALKEELQIGRNQVEAAVKLIDEGNTIPFIARYRKEATGSLNDEVLRQLDERLRYLRNLEDKKEQVIGAIRVQEKLTPALEKQIRDAATLVAVEDLYLPYRPKRRTRAGIAREKGLEPLAVWIYKQEAGGSLEAEAAKYVSEEKGVADVSEAIDGARDILAEQISEMAKYRNYARKKTMQDGLLEASAKDEKIQSVYEMYYHFSEPVKKLAGHRVLAINRGEKEKILSVKLIAPEEQIVQYMEKQLIIRPDGDAARVMEEVILDSYRRLIGPAIEREIRAGLTETAENGAIQVFGKNLEQLLMQPPIAGRVVLGWDPAFRTGCKLAVVDETGKVLDTTVIYPTAPQNRVEESKEIVKKLIRKYGISLISVGNGTASRESEQIIVELLKEIPEKVQYVIVNEAGASVYSASKLATEEFPQFDVGQRSAASIARRLQDPLAELVKIDPKSIGVGQYQHDMNQKNLSEALQGVVETCVNKVGVDLNTASAPLLAYISGINKTIAKNIVAYREENGAFSTRRELLKVAKLGPKAYEQCAGFMRIQCGKNPLDATSVHPESYKAAEALLKQLGHDPKEIAAGGIRNIRKEIADTAKLAKELSIGEPTLLDIVSELEKPARDPREEMPKPILRTDVLEMKDLKPGMILKGTVRNVIDFGAFVDIGVHQDGLVHVSQMTDRYIKHPLEAVSVGDIVEVKVLAVDVAKKRISLTMKIRETK
;
A
#
# COMPACT_ATOMS: atom_id res chain seq x y z
N MET A 1 -25.78 -0.56 14.50
CA MET A 1 -25.09 0.73 14.19
C MET A 1 -25.63 1.28 12.87
N ASP A 2 -25.81 2.58 12.72
CA ASP A 2 -26.04 3.17 11.39
C ASP A 2 -24.71 3.33 10.67
N ILE A 3 -24.42 2.38 9.79
CA ILE A 3 -23.16 2.33 9.01
C ILE A 3 -22.98 3.59 8.14
N ILE A 4 -24.07 4.11 7.57
CA ILE A 4 -24.04 5.33 6.73
C ILE A 4 -23.64 6.53 7.57
N GLN A 5 -24.18 6.65 8.78
CA GLN A 5 -23.83 7.74 9.69
C GLN A 5 -22.37 7.64 10.15
N ALA A 6 -21.89 6.42 10.46
CA ALA A 6 -20.50 6.19 10.85
C ALA A 6 -19.52 6.57 9.71
N LEU A 7 -19.79 6.13 8.48
CA LEU A 7 -18.98 6.48 7.30
C LEU A 7 -18.97 8.00 7.02
N LYS A 8 -20.13 8.66 7.15
CA LYS A 8 -20.23 10.11 7.00
C LYS A 8 -19.31 10.85 7.98
N GLU A 9 -19.34 10.45 9.26
CA GLU A 9 -18.54 11.10 10.30
C GLU A 9 -17.05 10.82 10.16
N GLU A 10 -16.68 9.58 9.87
CA GLU A 10 -15.28 9.17 9.73
C GLU A 10 -14.60 9.80 8.50
N LEU A 11 -15.30 9.84 7.36
CA LEU A 11 -14.76 10.35 6.09
C LEU A 11 -15.05 11.84 5.85
N GLN A 12 -15.83 12.47 6.72
CA GLN A 12 -16.22 13.89 6.63
C GLN A 12 -16.89 14.26 5.30
N ILE A 13 -17.74 13.38 4.77
CA ILE A 13 -18.49 13.56 3.52
C ILE A 13 -19.99 13.62 3.77
N GLY A 14 -20.77 14.06 2.78
CA GLY A 14 -22.22 14.19 2.89
C GLY A 14 -22.93 12.83 2.97
N ARG A 15 -24.03 12.73 3.75
CA ARG A 15 -24.82 11.50 3.86
C ARG A 15 -25.27 10.97 2.50
N ASN A 16 -25.77 11.84 1.62
CA ASN A 16 -26.23 11.47 0.30
C ASN A 16 -25.09 10.90 -0.56
N GLN A 17 -23.85 11.40 -0.38
CA GLN A 17 -22.68 10.89 -1.09
C GLN A 17 -22.33 9.48 -0.62
N VAL A 18 -22.41 9.22 0.69
CA VAL A 18 -22.20 7.89 1.26
C VAL A 18 -23.25 6.90 0.75
N GLU A 19 -24.53 7.26 0.83
CA GLU A 19 -25.64 6.41 0.38
C GLU A 19 -25.52 6.05 -1.10
N ALA A 20 -25.21 7.04 -1.94
CA ALA A 20 -25.01 6.81 -3.36
C ALA A 20 -23.79 5.93 -3.67
N ALA A 21 -22.65 6.18 -2.99
CA ALA A 21 -21.44 5.37 -3.17
C ALA A 21 -21.65 3.92 -2.71
N VAL A 22 -22.25 3.70 -1.54
CA VAL A 22 -22.58 2.37 -1.01
C VAL A 22 -23.51 1.62 -1.96
N LYS A 23 -24.57 2.28 -2.47
CA LYS A 23 -25.48 1.69 -3.45
C LYS A 23 -24.75 1.23 -4.72
N LEU A 24 -23.90 2.09 -5.29
CA LEU A 24 -23.15 1.77 -6.49
C LEU A 24 -22.16 0.62 -6.28
N ILE A 25 -21.50 0.56 -5.11
CA ILE A 25 -20.61 -0.54 -4.73
C ILE A 25 -21.42 -1.86 -4.60
N ASP A 26 -22.58 -1.82 -3.95
CA ASP A 26 -23.45 -2.99 -3.76
C ASP A 26 -24.03 -3.50 -5.10
N GLU A 27 -24.25 -2.62 -6.05
CA GLU A 27 -24.60 -2.96 -7.42
C GLU A 27 -23.41 -3.61 -8.18
N GLY A 28 -22.21 -3.65 -7.58
CA GLY A 28 -20.99 -4.27 -8.11
C GLY A 28 -20.30 -3.41 -9.16
N ASN A 29 -20.42 -2.08 -9.07
CA ASN A 29 -19.60 -1.17 -9.85
C ASN A 29 -18.20 -1.09 -9.26
N THR A 30 -17.20 -0.95 -10.13
CA THR A 30 -15.80 -0.79 -9.71
C THR A 30 -15.51 0.64 -9.28
N ILE A 31 -14.53 0.81 -8.40
CA ILE A 31 -14.16 2.14 -7.90
C ILE A 31 -13.75 3.10 -9.03
N PRO A 32 -12.89 2.73 -10.00
CA PRO A 32 -12.54 3.62 -11.11
C PRO A 32 -13.74 4.05 -11.94
N PHE A 33 -14.70 3.13 -12.17
CA PHE A 33 -15.92 3.46 -12.90
C PHE A 33 -16.80 4.47 -12.14
N ILE A 34 -16.98 4.26 -10.83
CA ILE A 34 -17.74 5.18 -9.99
C ILE A 34 -17.11 6.56 -9.99
N ALA A 35 -15.79 6.63 -9.76
CA ALA A 35 -15.05 7.90 -9.69
C ALA A 35 -15.09 8.68 -11.03
N ARG A 36 -15.04 7.98 -12.16
CA ARG A 36 -15.00 8.62 -13.48
C ARG A 36 -16.38 8.92 -14.04
N TYR A 37 -17.32 7.96 -13.97
CA TYR A 37 -18.58 8.01 -14.71
C TYR A 37 -19.84 8.13 -13.85
N ARG A 38 -19.71 8.20 -12.53
CA ARG A 38 -20.86 8.38 -11.58
C ARG A 38 -20.65 9.58 -10.65
N LYS A 39 -19.91 10.60 -11.13
CA LYS A 39 -19.58 11.82 -10.37
C LYS A 39 -20.82 12.55 -9.85
N GLU A 40 -21.87 12.62 -10.64
CA GLU A 40 -23.12 13.30 -10.28
C GLU A 40 -23.82 12.62 -9.11
N ALA A 41 -23.86 11.29 -9.11
CA ALA A 41 -24.48 10.52 -8.03
C ALA A 41 -23.70 10.64 -6.74
N THR A 42 -22.35 10.64 -6.81
CA THR A 42 -21.47 10.63 -5.64
C THR A 42 -21.01 12.03 -5.22
N GLY A 43 -21.42 13.09 -5.92
CA GLY A 43 -20.93 14.44 -5.66
C GLY A 43 -19.41 14.56 -5.88
N SER A 44 -18.91 13.93 -6.94
CA SER A 44 -17.51 13.97 -7.37
C SER A 44 -16.50 13.40 -6.36
N LEU A 45 -16.85 12.36 -5.62
CA LEU A 45 -15.89 11.61 -4.80
C LEU A 45 -14.78 11.04 -5.68
N ASN A 46 -13.52 11.23 -5.27
CA ASN A 46 -12.37 10.71 -5.98
C ASN A 46 -12.08 9.25 -5.63
N ASP A 47 -11.17 8.60 -6.37
CA ASP A 47 -10.78 7.21 -6.18
C ASP A 47 -10.29 6.91 -4.77
N GLU A 48 -9.52 7.81 -4.16
CA GLU A 48 -8.95 7.62 -2.83
C GLU A 48 -10.04 7.55 -1.76
N VAL A 49 -10.97 8.52 -1.77
CA VAL A 49 -12.11 8.54 -0.83
C VAL A 49 -13.02 7.34 -1.03
N LEU A 50 -13.30 6.95 -2.29
CA LEU A 50 -14.13 5.79 -2.59
C LEU A 50 -13.48 4.47 -2.13
N ARG A 51 -12.15 4.32 -2.25
CA ARG A 51 -11.43 3.16 -1.73
C ARG A 51 -11.46 3.11 -0.21
N GLN A 52 -11.23 4.24 0.47
CA GLN A 52 -11.36 4.34 1.92
C GLN A 52 -12.77 4.00 2.38
N LEU A 53 -13.78 4.48 1.66
CA LEU A 53 -15.18 4.18 1.95
C LEU A 53 -15.48 2.67 1.80
N ASP A 54 -15.04 2.03 0.73
CA ASP A 54 -15.25 0.61 0.49
C ASP A 54 -14.55 -0.27 1.54
N GLU A 55 -13.29 0.06 1.88
CA GLU A 55 -12.55 -0.63 2.93
C GLU A 55 -13.25 -0.50 4.29
N ARG A 56 -13.67 0.73 4.62
CA ARG A 56 -14.33 1.00 5.89
C ARG A 56 -15.73 0.39 5.96
N LEU A 57 -16.46 0.40 4.86
CA LEU A 57 -17.77 -0.26 4.72
C LEU A 57 -17.66 -1.76 5.00
N ARG A 58 -16.66 -2.43 4.43
CA ARG A 58 -16.40 -3.86 4.67
C ARG A 58 -16.07 -4.13 6.15
N TYR A 59 -15.26 -3.28 6.78
CA TYR A 59 -14.94 -3.39 8.20
C TYR A 59 -16.20 -3.24 9.07
N LEU A 60 -17.03 -2.22 8.83
CA LEU A 60 -18.23 -1.97 9.62
C LEU A 60 -19.28 -3.08 9.45
N ARG A 61 -19.43 -3.62 8.24
CA ARG A 61 -20.27 -4.80 7.98
C ARG A 61 -19.79 -6.01 8.74
N ASN A 62 -18.50 -6.29 8.69
CA ASN A 62 -17.89 -7.39 9.45
C ASN A 62 -18.07 -7.20 10.97
N LEU A 63 -17.98 -5.97 11.48
CA LEU A 63 -18.24 -5.66 12.87
C LEU A 63 -19.71 -5.96 13.26
N GLU A 64 -20.69 -5.56 12.44
CA GLU A 64 -22.10 -5.85 12.72
C GLU A 64 -22.39 -7.37 12.63
N ASP A 65 -21.86 -8.07 11.62
CA ASP A 65 -21.98 -9.51 11.51
C ASP A 65 -21.39 -10.22 12.74
N LYS A 66 -20.23 -9.77 13.21
CA LYS A 66 -19.61 -10.31 14.43
C LYS A 66 -20.47 -10.07 15.69
N LYS A 67 -21.08 -8.89 15.81
CA LYS A 67 -22.01 -8.59 16.91
C LYS A 67 -23.20 -9.56 16.92
N GLU A 68 -23.83 -9.79 15.77
CA GLU A 68 -24.96 -10.72 15.67
C GLU A 68 -24.54 -12.16 15.98
N GLN A 69 -23.36 -12.60 15.49
CA GLN A 69 -22.80 -13.93 15.82
C GLN A 69 -22.58 -14.09 17.33
N VAL A 70 -22.00 -13.08 17.98
CA VAL A 70 -21.75 -13.10 19.44
C VAL A 70 -23.03 -13.10 20.23
N ILE A 71 -24.00 -12.26 19.88
CA ILE A 71 -25.34 -12.20 20.51
C ILE A 71 -26.02 -13.57 20.37
N GLY A 72 -25.98 -14.18 19.17
CA GLY A 72 -26.53 -15.50 18.93
C GLY A 72 -25.87 -16.58 19.79
N ALA A 73 -24.54 -16.58 19.88
CA ALA A 73 -23.78 -17.53 20.66
C ALA A 73 -24.06 -17.46 22.18
N ILE A 74 -24.24 -16.24 22.71
CA ILE A 74 -24.56 -16.01 24.13
C ILE A 74 -26.03 -16.37 24.41
N ARG A 75 -26.96 -16.09 23.48
CA ARG A 75 -28.37 -16.43 23.58
C ARG A 75 -28.59 -17.95 23.68
N VAL A 76 -27.86 -18.75 22.88
CA VAL A 76 -27.90 -20.21 22.94
C VAL A 76 -27.47 -20.74 24.31
N GLN A 77 -26.61 -20.00 25.02
CA GLN A 77 -26.19 -20.33 26.38
C GLN A 77 -27.17 -19.87 27.47
N GLU A 78 -28.28 -19.25 27.08
CA GLU A 78 -29.28 -18.65 28.00
C GLU A 78 -28.69 -17.59 28.96
N LYS A 79 -27.57 -16.96 28.58
CA LYS A 79 -26.85 -15.96 29.38
C LYS A 79 -26.98 -14.53 28.87
N LEU A 80 -27.72 -14.31 27.80
CA LEU A 80 -27.89 -12.99 27.20
C LEU A 80 -28.86 -12.14 28.03
N THR A 81 -28.35 -11.07 28.60
CA THR A 81 -29.18 -10.05 29.29
C THR A 81 -29.42 -8.84 28.39
N PRO A 82 -30.53 -8.08 28.56
CA PRO A 82 -30.78 -6.87 27.77
C PRO A 82 -29.66 -5.83 27.87
N ALA A 83 -29.02 -5.71 29.04
CA ALA A 83 -27.90 -4.81 29.26
C ALA A 83 -26.65 -5.24 28.45
N LEU A 84 -26.33 -6.54 28.43
CA LEU A 84 -25.20 -7.09 27.68
C LEU A 84 -25.44 -6.97 26.17
N GLU A 85 -26.65 -7.28 25.70
CA GLU A 85 -27.01 -7.11 24.29
C GLU A 85 -26.83 -5.66 23.85
N LYS A 86 -27.28 -4.71 24.67
CA LYS A 86 -27.05 -3.29 24.39
C LYS A 86 -25.57 -2.94 24.34
N GLN A 87 -24.76 -3.40 25.29
CA GLN A 87 -23.31 -3.16 25.28
C GLN A 87 -22.62 -3.71 24.01
N ILE A 88 -23.00 -4.91 23.56
CA ILE A 88 -22.47 -5.52 22.34
C ILE A 88 -22.89 -4.69 21.11
N ARG A 89 -24.16 -4.29 21.02
CA ARG A 89 -24.65 -3.44 19.91
C ARG A 89 -23.99 -2.07 19.87
N ASP A 90 -23.71 -1.48 21.03
CA ASP A 90 -23.05 -0.18 21.15
C ASP A 90 -21.53 -0.24 20.99
N ALA A 91 -20.93 -1.43 20.95
CA ALA A 91 -19.48 -1.58 20.77
C ALA A 91 -19.01 -1.03 19.41
N ALA A 92 -18.00 -0.13 19.45
CA ALA A 92 -17.49 0.56 18.27
C ALA A 92 -16.38 -0.20 17.54
N THR A 93 -15.80 -1.25 18.13
CA THR A 93 -14.67 -2.01 17.57
C THR A 93 -14.83 -3.51 17.80
N LEU A 94 -14.19 -4.31 16.93
CA LEU A 94 -14.11 -5.76 17.09
C LEU A 94 -13.51 -6.17 18.44
N VAL A 95 -12.50 -5.45 18.92
CA VAL A 95 -11.86 -5.69 20.22
C VAL A 95 -12.86 -5.54 21.37
N ALA A 96 -13.68 -4.50 21.32
CA ALA A 96 -14.70 -4.30 22.36
C ALA A 96 -15.76 -5.43 22.35
N VAL A 97 -16.15 -5.91 21.17
CA VAL A 97 -17.06 -7.07 21.04
C VAL A 97 -16.42 -8.33 21.58
N GLU A 98 -15.14 -8.58 21.27
CA GLU A 98 -14.40 -9.76 21.76
C GLU A 98 -14.23 -9.72 23.28
N ASP A 99 -13.95 -8.56 23.88
CA ASP A 99 -13.85 -8.41 25.34
C ASP A 99 -15.20 -8.73 26.04
N LEU A 100 -16.32 -8.30 25.45
CA LEU A 100 -17.66 -8.63 25.99
C LEU A 100 -18.03 -10.11 25.80
N TYR A 101 -17.50 -10.76 24.77
CA TYR A 101 -17.73 -12.17 24.50
C TYR A 101 -16.83 -13.09 25.30
N LEU A 102 -15.67 -12.64 25.77
CA LEU A 102 -14.64 -13.46 26.40
C LEU A 102 -15.17 -14.37 27.53
N PRO A 103 -16.05 -13.92 28.46
CA PRO A 103 -16.61 -14.78 29.50
C PRO A 103 -17.49 -15.93 29.00
N TYR A 104 -18.03 -15.81 27.79
CA TYR A 104 -18.98 -16.77 27.18
C TYR A 104 -18.34 -17.66 26.11
N ARG A 105 -17.07 -17.39 25.79
CA ARG A 105 -16.35 -18.16 24.77
C ARG A 105 -16.03 -19.57 25.25
N PRO A 106 -16.26 -20.62 24.43
CA PRO A 106 -15.81 -21.95 24.75
C PRO A 106 -14.33 -22.01 25.08
N LYS A 107 -13.98 -22.55 26.23
CA LYS A 107 -12.59 -22.58 26.72
C LYS A 107 -12.01 -23.99 26.60
N ARG A 108 -10.70 -24.05 26.39
CA ARG A 108 -9.93 -25.26 26.60
C ARG A 108 -9.84 -25.51 28.10
N ARG A 109 -9.38 -26.71 28.51
CA ARG A 109 -9.18 -27.07 29.92
C ARG A 109 -8.21 -26.07 30.59
N THR A 110 -8.72 -25.19 31.45
CA THR A 110 -7.97 -24.18 32.20
C THR A 110 -7.81 -24.62 33.65
N ARG A 111 -6.88 -23.99 34.40
CA ARG A 111 -6.78 -24.19 35.84
C ARG A 111 -8.10 -23.91 36.56
N ALA A 112 -8.72 -22.80 36.21
CA ALA A 112 -10.04 -22.42 36.74
C ALA A 112 -11.13 -23.45 36.36
N GLY A 113 -11.08 -24.02 35.15
CA GLY A 113 -11.98 -25.10 34.72
C GLY A 113 -11.84 -26.32 35.56
N ILE A 114 -10.58 -26.76 35.82
CA ILE A 114 -10.26 -27.90 36.70
C ILE A 114 -10.77 -27.62 38.13
N ALA A 115 -10.55 -26.42 38.66
CA ALA A 115 -11.02 -26.03 39.99
C ALA A 115 -12.57 -26.04 40.10
N ARG A 116 -13.27 -25.64 39.04
CA ARG A 116 -14.76 -25.73 38.95
C ARG A 116 -15.20 -27.21 38.93
N GLU A 117 -14.52 -28.07 38.18
CA GLU A 117 -14.81 -29.51 38.18
C GLU A 117 -14.63 -30.14 39.58
N LYS A 118 -13.65 -29.65 40.38
CA LYS A 118 -13.45 -30.00 41.77
C LYS A 118 -14.52 -29.43 42.71
N GLY A 119 -15.41 -28.58 42.24
CA GLY A 119 -16.51 -27.98 43.01
C GLY A 119 -16.11 -26.79 43.88
N LEU A 120 -15.03 -26.07 43.53
CA LEU A 120 -14.48 -24.95 44.31
C LEU A 120 -15.13 -23.59 43.97
N GLU A 121 -16.09 -23.54 43.03
CA GLU A 121 -16.75 -22.27 42.62
C GLU A 121 -17.49 -21.58 43.79
N PRO A 122 -18.21 -22.26 44.72
CA PRO A 122 -18.85 -21.58 45.85
C PRO A 122 -17.83 -20.95 46.79
N LEU A 123 -16.64 -21.54 46.99
CA LEU A 123 -15.56 -20.94 47.79
C LEU A 123 -15.03 -19.68 47.10
N ALA A 124 -14.88 -19.70 45.76
CA ALA A 124 -14.49 -18.50 44.99
C ALA A 124 -15.52 -17.39 45.15
N VAL A 125 -16.81 -17.70 45.12
CA VAL A 125 -17.89 -16.72 45.32
C VAL A 125 -17.85 -16.15 46.76
N TRP A 126 -17.60 -16.99 47.77
CA TRP A 126 -17.46 -16.54 49.17
C TRP A 126 -16.27 -15.55 49.31
N ILE A 127 -15.11 -15.86 48.75
CA ILE A 127 -13.94 -14.98 48.76
C ILE A 127 -14.28 -13.65 48.04
N TYR A 128 -14.92 -13.71 46.89
CA TYR A 128 -15.27 -12.53 46.12
C TYR A 128 -16.23 -11.59 46.87
N LYS A 129 -17.21 -12.14 47.60
CA LYS A 129 -18.17 -11.36 48.38
C LYS A 129 -17.56 -10.70 49.61
N GLN A 130 -16.44 -11.23 50.12
CA GLN A 130 -15.72 -10.75 51.32
C GLN A 130 -16.71 -10.58 52.51
N GLU A 131 -17.55 -11.57 52.77
CA GLU A 131 -18.57 -11.53 53.82
C GLU A 131 -17.95 -11.39 55.23
N ALA A 132 -18.62 -10.66 56.15
CA ALA A 132 -18.12 -10.43 57.46
C ALA A 132 -18.30 -11.69 58.34
N GLY A 133 -17.28 -12.04 59.16
CA GLY A 133 -17.42 -12.93 60.29
C GLY A 133 -17.11 -14.41 60.04
N GLY A 134 -16.42 -14.79 58.98
CA GLY A 134 -15.94 -16.13 58.75
C GLY A 134 -14.43 -16.20 58.61
N SER A 135 -13.77 -17.25 59.18
CA SER A 135 -12.40 -17.57 58.85
C SER A 135 -12.34 -18.21 57.48
N LEU A 136 -11.45 -17.72 56.63
CA LEU A 136 -11.20 -18.28 55.28
C LEU A 136 -10.85 -19.76 55.37
N GLU A 137 -10.00 -20.13 56.33
CA GLU A 137 -9.57 -21.52 56.55
C GLU A 137 -10.75 -22.42 56.92
N ALA A 138 -11.64 -21.95 57.79
CA ALA A 138 -12.85 -22.69 58.18
C ALA A 138 -13.81 -22.88 57.03
N GLU A 139 -13.96 -21.87 56.15
CA GLU A 139 -14.80 -21.98 54.95
C GLU A 139 -14.14 -22.95 53.95
N ALA A 140 -12.85 -22.80 53.65
CA ALA A 140 -12.13 -23.63 52.69
C ALA A 140 -12.06 -25.11 53.12
N ALA A 141 -11.99 -25.39 54.45
CA ALA A 141 -12.03 -26.75 54.96
C ALA A 141 -13.28 -27.55 54.57
N LYS A 142 -14.41 -26.89 54.30
CA LYS A 142 -15.65 -27.52 53.82
C LYS A 142 -15.52 -28.17 52.44
N TYR A 143 -14.55 -27.73 51.64
CA TYR A 143 -14.32 -28.16 50.27
C TYR A 143 -13.19 -29.15 50.11
N VAL A 144 -12.49 -29.52 51.21
CA VAL A 144 -11.47 -30.59 51.21
C VAL A 144 -12.16 -31.93 50.97
N SER A 145 -11.74 -32.64 49.92
CA SER A 145 -12.32 -33.93 49.52
C SER A 145 -11.33 -34.71 48.67
N GLU A 146 -10.87 -35.85 49.16
CA GLU A 146 -10.02 -36.76 48.37
C GLU A 146 -10.74 -37.24 47.09
N GLU A 147 -12.05 -37.49 47.18
CA GLU A 147 -12.84 -37.97 46.06
C GLU A 147 -12.90 -36.95 44.89
N LYS A 148 -12.83 -35.64 45.21
CA LYS A 148 -12.78 -34.55 44.23
C LYS A 148 -11.35 -34.09 43.92
N GLY A 149 -10.35 -34.74 44.54
CA GLY A 149 -8.94 -34.42 44.35
C GLY A 149 -8.55 -33.08 44.95
N VAL A 150 -9.12 -32.71 46.12
CA VAL A 150 -8.75 -31.56 46.94
C VAL A 150 -8.14 -32.10 48.24
N ALA A 151 -6.83 -32.07 48.34
CA ALA A 151 -6.12 -32.75 49.43
C ALA A 151 -6.16 -31.97 50.76
N ASP A 152 -6.10 -30.64 50.69
CA ASP A 152 -6.03 -29.77 51.87
C ASP A 152 -6.70 -28.40 51.63
N VAL A 153 -6.70 -27.59 52.68
CA VAL A 153 -7.25 -26.23 52.68
C VAL A 153 -6.51 -25.31 51.72
N SER A 154 -5.19 -25.47 51.58
CA SER A 154 -4.38 -24.66 50.69
C SER A 154 -4.77 -24.91 49.22
N GLU A 155 -4.93 -26.17 48.82
CA GLU A 155 -5.36 -26.54 47.46
C GLU A 155 -6.77 -26.06 47.15
N ALA A 156 -7.67 -26.05 48.17
CA ALA A 156 -9.00 -25.47 47.99
C ALA A 156 -8.95 -23.95 47.72
N ILE A 157 -8.13 -23.23 48.50
CA ILE A 157 -7.93 -21.78 48.32
C ILE A 157 -7.27 -21.48 46.96
N ASP A 158 -6.23 -22.22 46.57
CA ASP A 158 -5.52 -22.04 45.30
C ASP A 158 -6.46 -22.28 44.11
N GLY A 159 -7.32 -23.29 44.16
CA GLY A 159 -8.33 -23.53 43.14
C GLY A 159 -9.36 -22.38 43.05
N ALA A 160 -9.83 -21.88 44.20
CA ALA A 160 -10.70 -20.72 44.23
C ALA A 160 -10.02 -19.45 43.68
N ARG A 161 -8.74 -19.23 43.96
CA ARG A 161 -7.91 -18.16 43.40
C ARG A 161 -7.81 -18.25 41.88
N ASP A 162 -7.58 -19.44 41.33
CA ASP A 162 -7.53 -19.63 39.87
C ASP A 162 -8.88 -19.30 39.21
N ILE A 163 -10.00 -19.67 39.84
CA ILE A 163 -11.35 -19.30 39.33
C ILE A 163 -11.53 -17.79 39.32
N LEU A 164 -11.20 -17.10 40.41
CA LEU A 164 -11.34 -15.67 40.55
C LEU A 164 -10.40 -14.91 39.59
N ALA A 165 -9.16 -15.32 39.48
CA ALA A 165 -8.20 -14.72 38.59
C ALA A 165 -8.67 -14.77 37.12
N GLU A 166 -9.23 -15.92 36.69
CA GLU A 166 -9.83 -16.05 35.36
C GLU A 166 -11.06 -15.14 35.21
N GLN A 167 -12.00 -15.14 36.16
CA GLN A 167 -13.19 -14.30 36.10
C GLN A 167 -12.86 -12.81 36.01
N ILE A 168 -11.92 -12.33 36.82
CA ILE A 168 -11.48 -10.93 36.82
C ILE A 168 -10.81 -10.58 35.48
N SER A 169 -9.97 -11.48 34.94
CA SER A 169 -9.28 -11.27 33.69
C SER A 169 -10.20 -11.14 32.49
N GLU A 170 -11.43 -11.67 32.57
CA GLU A 170 -12.44 -11.63 31.51
C GLU A 170 -13.38 -10.43 31.63
N MET A 171 -13.30 -9.67 32.71
CA MET A 171 -14.13 -8.47 32.86
C MET A 171 -13.65 -7.36 31.93
N ALA A 172 -14.47 -7.01 30.93
CA ALA A 172 -14.16 -5.97 29.93
C ALA A 172 -13.74 -4.64 30.57
N LYS A 173 -14.29 -4.29 31.74
CA LYS A 173 -13.95 -3.07 32.49
C LYS A 173 -12.46 -2.98 32.80
N TYR A 174 -11.85 -4.06 33.33
CA TYR A 174 -10.43 -4.06 33.74
C TYR A 174 -9.51 -4.16 32.52
N ARG A 175 -9.90 -4.94 31.53
CA ARG A 175 -9.17 -5.02 30.25
C ARG A 175 -9.12 -3.65 29.57
N ASN A 176 -10.26 -2.96 29.46
CA ASN A 176 -10.33 -1.63 28.87
C ASN A 176 -9.49 -0.61 29.63
N TYR A 177 -9.51 -0.65 30.98
CA TYR A 177 -8.69 0.23 31.77
C TYR A 177 -7.19 -0.05 31.54
N ALA A 178 -6.77 -1.31 31.66
CA ALA A 178 -5.38 -1.73 31.42
C ALA A 178 -4.89 -1.32 30.03
N ARG A 179 -5.70 -1.56 28.99
CA ARG A 179 -5.40 -1.16 27.61
C ARG A 179 -5.20 0.35 27.48
N LYS A 180 -6.17 1.13 27.93
CA LYS A 180 -6.10 2.60 27.84
C LYS A 180 -4.91 3.16 28.60
N LYS A 181 -4.68 2.64 29.80
CA LYS A 181 -3.59 3.11 30.66
C LYS A 181 -2.23 2.76 30.08
N THR A 182 -2.06 1.54 29.54
CA THR A 182 -0.84 1.12 28.88
C THR A 182 -0.58 1.90 27.58
N MET A 183 -1.60 2.17 26.77
CA MET A 183 -1.46 3.02 25.60
C MET A 183 -1.04 4.44 25.93
N GLN A 184 -1.52 4.96 27.06
CA GLN A 184 -1.26 6.34 27.49
C GLN A 184 0.11 6.51 28.11
N ASP A 185 0.50 5.64 29.00
CA ASP A 185 1.65 5.79 29.90
C ASP A 185 2.70 4.66 29.77
N GLY A 186 2.45 3.66 28.95
CA GLY A 186 3.38 2.57 28.70
C GLY A 186 4.58 2.97 27.86
N LEU A 187 5.68 2.20 28.01
CA LEU A 187 6.92 2.36 27.25
C LEU A 187 7.15 1.11 26.42
N LEU A 188 7.59 1.28 25.17
CA LEU A 188 8.17 0.19 24.40
C LEU A 188 9.68 0.21 24.59
N GLU A 189 10.23 -0.88 25.09
CA GLU A 189 11.66 -1.05 25.28
C GLU A 189 12.20 -2.13 24.35
N ALA A 190 13.37 -1.85 23.77
CA ALA A 190 14.13 -2.82 23.01
C ALA A 190 15.56 -2.87 23.52
N SER A 191 16.13 -4.06 23.61
CA SER A 191 17.50 -4.30 24.03
C SER A 191 18.16 -5.34 23.13
N ALA A 192 19.49 -5.26 22.97
CA ALA A 192 20.23 -6.30 22.28
C ALA A 192 20.17 -7.62 23.09
N LYS A 193 20.04 -8.75 22.37
CA LYS A 193 20.27 -10.08 22.99
C LYS A 193 21.75 -10.35 23.25
N ASP A 194 22.61 -9.82 22.36
CA ASP A 194 24.05 -9.81 22.51
C ASP A 194 24.60 -8.50 21.96
N GLU A 195 25.09 -7.62 22.84
CA GLU A 195 25.62 -6.30 22.49
C GLU A 195 26.90 -6.34 21.65
N LYS A 196 27.56 -7.49 21.55
CA LYS A 196 28.78 -7.66 20.75
C LYS A 196 28.49 -7.79 19.25
N ILE A 197 27.25 -8.09 18.89
CA ILE A 197 26.86 -8.26 17.49
C ILE A 197 26.68 -6.86 16.87
N GLN A 198 27.50 -6.53 15.88
CA GLN A 198 27.29 -5.35 15.05
C GLN A 198 26.15 -5.60 14.08
N SER A 199 25.14 -4.75 14.11
CA SER A 199 23.96 -4.88 13.24
C SER A 199 23.40 -3.52 12.85
N VAL A 200 22.49 -3.52 11.89
CA VAL A 200 21.72 -2.32 11.49
C VAL A 200 20.75 -1.85 12.59
N TYR A 201 20.60 -2.62 13.67
CA TYR A 201 19.70 -2.34 14.78
C TYR A 201 20.40 -1.74 16.02
N GLU A 202 21.68 -1.38 15.95
CA GLU A 202 22.44 -0.83 17.06
C GLU A 202 21.75 0.36 17.76
N MET A 203 21.05 1.19 16.98
CA MET A 203 20.28 2.31 17.51
C MET A 203 19.11 1.89 18.44
N TYR A 204 18.72 0.62 18.44
CA TYR A 204 17.67 0.05 19.27
C TYR A 204 18.17 -0.83 20.40
N TYR A 205 19.48 -0.94 20.63
CA TYR A 205 20.07 -1.78 21.68
C TYR A 205 19.74 -1.29 23.09
N HIS A 206 19.51 0.00 23.24
CA HIS A 206 19.10 0.64 24.50
C HIS A 206 17.93 1.60 24.22
N PHE A 207 16.89 1.08 23.62
CA PHE A 207 15.75 1.89 23.18
C PHE A 207 14.62 1.86 24.21
N SER A 208 14.07 3.02 24.53
CA SER A 208 12.86 3.18 25.34
C SER A 208 12.09 4.41 24.87
N GLU A 209 10.83 4.25 24.49
CA GLU A 209 9.99 5.35 24.02
C GLU A 209 8.53 5.14 24.45
N PRO A 210 7.79 6.23 24.83
CA PRO A 210 6.36 6.14 25.11
C PRO A 210 5.56 5.58 23.92
N VAL A 211 4.69 4.61 24.19
CA VAL A 211 3.86 3.94 23.18
C VAL A 211 3.13 4.93 22.28
N LYS A 212 2.53 5.98 22.88
CA LYS A 212 1.78 7.00 22.14
C LYS A 212 2.61 7.87 21.19
N LYS A 213 3.95 7.84 21.27
CA LYS A 213 4.86 8.63 20.44
C LYS A 213 5.62 7.80 19.43
N LEU A 214 5.44 6.49 19.44
CA LEU A 214 6.15 5.58 18.55
C LEU A 214 5.82 5.85 17.08
N ALA A 215 6.86 6.13 16.29
CA ALA A 215 6.73 6.27 14.85
C ALA A 215 6.67 4.88 14.18
N GLY A 216 5.84 4.77 13.12
CA GLY A 216 5.60 3.48 12.44
C GLY A 216 6.87 2.80 11.94
N HIS A 217 7.81 3.54 11.34
CA HIS A 217 9.08 2.97 10.85
C HIS A 217 9.94 2.35 11.98
N ARG A 218 9.87 2.90 13.22
CA ARG A 218 10.56 2.31 14.38
C ARG A 218 9.92 1.01 14.81
N VAL A 219 8.57 0.95 14.81
CA VAL A 219 7.83 -0.28 15.10
C VAL A 219 8.24 -1.39 14.13
N LEU A 220 8.26 -1.10 12.82
CA LEU A 220 8.65 -2.07 11.80
C LEU A 220 10.11 -2.52 11.94
N ALA A 221 11.03 -1.59 12.20
CA ALA A 221 12.44 -1.89 12.42
C ALA A 221 12.65 -2.79 13.65
N ILE A 222 12.02 -2.44 14.78
CA ILE A 222 12.11 -3.20 16.04
C ILE A 222 11.50 -4.60 15.87
N ASN A 223 10.34 -4.72 15.22
CA ASN A 223 9.71 -6.01 14.94
C ASN A 223 10.61 -6.91 14.08
N ARG A 224 11.28 -6.34 13.07
CA ARG A 224 12.24 -7.09 12.25
C ARG A 224 13.46 -7.52 13.03
N GLY A 225 14.04 -6.64 13.86
CA GLY A 225 15.17 -6.98 14.72
C GLY A 225 14.83 -8.06 15.75
N GLU A 226 13.59 -8.09 16.27
CA GLU A 226 13.09 -9.15 17.14
C GLU A 226 12.93 -10.48 16.40
N LYS A 227 12.35 -10.45 15.18
CA LYS A 227 12.18 -11.62 14.29
C LYS A 227 13.54 -12.24 13.91
N GLU A 228 14.53 -11.41 13.64
CA GLU A 228 15.91 -11.81 13.38
C GLU A 228 16.69 -12.24 14.63
N LYS A 229 16.03 -12.21 15.81
CA LYS A 229 16.58 -12.61 17.12
C LYS A 229 17.77 -11.75 17.59
N ILE A 230 17.92 -10.55 17.05
CA ILE A 230 18.94 -9.57 17.46
C ILE A 230 18.42 -8.77 18.66
N LEU A 231 17.15 -8.35 18.63
CA LEU A 231 16.52 -7.60 19.69
C LEU A 231 15.64 -8.47 20.59
N SER A 232 15.51 -8.04 21.84
CA SER A 232 14.48 -8.45 22.80
C SER A 232 13.57 -7.23 23.02
N VAL A 233 12.26 -7.41 22.87
CA VAL A 233 11.30 -6.29 22.92
C VAL A 233 10.28 -6.54 24.02
N LYS A 234 10.01 -5.53 24.84
CA LYS A 234 9.04 -5.57 25.93
C LYS A 234 8.18 -4.32 25.96
N LEU A 235 6.92 -4.50 26.28
CA LEU A 235 6.01 -3.41 26.57
C LEU A 235 5.92 -3.25 28.10
N ILE A 236 6.45 -2.15 28.61
CA ILE A 236 6.41 -1.83 30.04
C ILE A 236 5.12 -1.07 30.34
N ALA A 237 4.18 -1.76 30.94
CA ALA A 237 2.92 -1.19 31.38
C ALA A 237 3.05 -0.53 32.76
N PRO A 238 2.24 0.47 33.11
CA PRO A 238 2.18 1.05 34.45
C PRO A 238 1.40 0.12 35.41
N GLU A 239 2.00 -1.05 35.70
CA GLU A 239 1.41 -2.15 36.46
C GLU A 239 0.81 -1.70 37.81
N GLU A 240 1.59 -0.97 38.60
CA GLU A 240 1.15 -0.52 39.95
C GLU A 240 -0.17 0.27 39.87
N GLN A 241 -0.29 1.19 38.90
CA GLN A 241 -1.49 2.01 38.76
C GLN A 241 -2.70 1.18 38.29
N ILE A 242 -2.45 0.16 37.46
CA ILE A 242 -3.51 -0.73 36.96
C ILE A 242 -4.00 -1.62 38.10
N VAL A 243 -3.09 -2.22 38.84
CA VAL A 243 -3.40 -3.09 39.99
C VAL A 243 -4.13 -2.30 41.06
N GLN A 244 -3.64 -1.11 41.46
CA GLN A 244 -4.31 -0.24 42.42
C GLN A 244 -5.74 0.15 41.98
N TYR A 245 -5.96 0.37 40.67
CA TYR A 245 -7.31 0.63 40.17
C TYR A 245 -8.21 -0.60 40.37
N MET A 246 -7.71 -1.81 40.12
CA MET A 246 -8.46 -3.05 40.29
C MET A 246 -8.75 -3.30 41.76
N GLU A 247 -7.77 -3.11 42.64
CA GLU A 247 -7.91 -3.25 44.09
C GLU A 247 -9.01 -2.33 44.65
N LYS A 248 -8.98 -1.04 44.30
CA LYS A 248 -10.00 -0.07 44.68
C LYS A 248 -11.43 -0.43 44.27
N GLN A 249 -11.59 -1.26 43.24
CA GLN A 249 -12.88 -1.69 42.73
C GLN A 249 -13.34 -3.04 43.27
N LEU A 250 -12.40 -3.91 43.66
CA LEU A 250 -12.64 -5.31 44.01
C LEU A 250 -12.49 -5.59 45.52
N ILE A 251 -11.67 -4.80 46.23
CA ILE A 251 -11.51 -4.95 47.67
C ILE A 251 -12.54 -4.12 48.39
N ILE A 252 -13.49 -4.81 49.03
CA ILE A 252 -14.62 -4.17 49.73
C ILE A 252 -14.28 -3.95 51.22
N ARG A 253 -13.51 -4.89 51.82
CA ARG A 253 -13.12 -4.90 53.23
C ARG A 253 -11.63 -5.15 53.38
N PRO A 254 -10.81 -4.11 53.51
CA PRO A 254 -9.34 -4.26 53.51
C PRO A 254 -8.76 -5.10 54.67
N ASP A 255 -9.44 -5.17 55.79
CA ASP A 255 -8.93 -5.80 57.02
C ASP A 255 -9.27 -7.30 57.14
N GLY A 256 -9.88 -7.92 56.15
CA GLY A 256 -10.31 -9.32 56.17
C GLY A 256 -9.32 -10.30 55.54
N ASP A 257 -9.31 -11.56 55.97
CA ASP A 257 -8.49 -12.61 55.35
C ASP A 257 -8.81 -12.78 53.85
N ALA A 258 -10.06 -12.63 53.46
CA ALA A 258 -10.49 -12.65 52.06
C ALA A 258 -9.88 -11.51 51.26
N ALA A 259 -9.59 -10.34 51.86
CA ALA A 259 -8.95 -9.21 51.15
C ALA A 259 -7.53 -9.53 50.75
N ARG A 260 -6.74 -10.15 51.60
CA ARG A 260 -5.37 -10.56 51.27
C ARG A 260 -5.33 -11.55 50.09
N VAL A 261 -6.27 -12.50 50.09
CA VAL A 261 -6.41 -13.43 48.96
C VAL A 261 -6.83 -12.67 47.67
N MET A 262 -7.73 -11.69 47.78
CA MET A 262 -8.12 -10.88 46.64
C MET A 262 -6.98 -10.03 46.10
N GLU A 263 -6.10 -9.47 46.92
CA GLU A 263 -4.89 -8.77 46.47
C GLU A 263 -4.01 -9.69 45.62
N GLU A 264 -3.75 -10.91 46.09
CA GLU A 264 -2.96 -11.91 45.36
C GLU A 264 -3.66 -12.36 44.08
N VAL A 265 -4.99 -12.55 44.11
CA VAL A 265 -5.81 -12.87 42.92
C VAL A 265 -5.75 -11.77 41.87
N ILE A 266 -5.86 -10.51 42.29
CA ILE A 266 -5.78 -9.37 41.40
C ILE A 266 -4.42 -9.29 40.72
N LEU A 267 -3.36 -9.45 41.49
CA LEU A 267 -2.00 -9.42 40.98
C LEU A 267 -1.73 -10.58 40.02
N ASP A 268 -2.18 -11.80 40.36
CA ASP A 268 -2.07 -12.98 39.47
C ASP A 268 -2.90 -12.80 38.20
N SER A 269 -4.15 -12.34 38.34
CA SER A 269 -5.03 -12.03 37.18
C SER A 269 -4.39 -11.05 36.21
N TYR A 270 -3.76 -9.99 36.74
CA TYR A 270 -3.06 -9.03 35.91
C TYR A 270 -1.80 -9.61 35.28
N ARG A 271 -0.87 -10.12 36.08
CA ARG A 271 0.46 -10.57 35.60
C ARG A 271 0.40 -11.77 34.67
N ARG A 272 -0.48 -12.73 34.96
CA ARG A 272 -0.58 -13.98 34.20
C ARG A 272 -1.55 -13.90 33.02
N LEU A 273 -2.63 -13.12 33.12
CA LEU A 273 -3.72 -13.17 32.16
C LEU A 273 -3.93 -11.85 31.43
N ILE A 274 -4.19 -10.74 32.14
CA ILE A 274 -4.51 -9.44 31.54
C ILE A 274 -3.28 -8.82 30.86
N GLY A 275 -2.20 -8.63 31.59
CA GLY A 275 -0.99 -7.96 31.13
C GLY A 275 -0.44 -8.54 29.81
N PRO A 276 -0.14 -9.85 29.75
CA PRO A 276 0.36 -10.46 28.52
C PRO A 276 -0.63 -10.43 27.35
N ALA A 277 -1.94 -10.43 27.62
CA ALA A 277 -2.95 -10.33 26.58
C ALA A 277 -3.00 -8.90 26.01
N ILE A 278 -3.00 -7.89 26.87
CA ILE A 278 -3.01 -6.48 26.49
C ILE A 278 -1.70 -6.08 25.77
N GLU A 279 -0.55 -6.61 26.25
CA GLU A 279 0.73 -6.41 25.56
C GLU A 279 0.68 -6.90 24.10
N ARG A 280 0.24 -8.15 23.88
CA ARG A 280 0.11 -8.71 22.53
C ARG A 280 -0.85 -7.89 21.66
N GLU A 281 -1.96 -7.46 22.25
CA GLU A 281 -2.98 -6.66 21.55
C GLU A 281 -2.43 -5.29 21.14
N ILE A 282 -1.77 -4.58 22.05
CA ILE A 282 -1.18 -3.26 21.76
C ILE A 282 -0.07 -3.40 20.73
N ARG A 283 0.81 -4.40 20.86
CA ARG A 283 1.87 -4.63 19.88
C ARG A 283 1.31 -4.97 18.49
N ALA A 284 0.25 -5.77 18.43
CA ALA A 284 -0.45 -6.05 17.16
C ALA A 284 -1.05 -4.79 16.55
N GLY A 285 -1.72 -3.96 17.35
CA GLY A 285 -2.31 -2.69 16.90
C GLY A 285 -1.27 -1.68 16.43
N LEU A 286 -0.12 -1.57 17.12
CA LEU A 286 1.01 -0.74 16.69
C LEU A 286 1.57 -1.22 15.35
N THR A 287 1.71 -2.54 15.19
CA THR A 287 2.19 -3.15 13.95
C THR A 287 1.22 -2.88 12.80
N GLU A 288 -0.07 -3.10 12.99
CA GLU A 288 -1.11 -2.86 11.99
C GLU A 288 -1.13 -1.37 11.55
N THR A 289 -1.06 -0.46 12.51
CA THR A 289 -1.01 0.99 12.22
C THR A 289 0.25 1.35 11.44
N ALA A 290 1.40 0.79 11.81
CA ALA A 290 2.67 1.02 11.13
C ALA A 290 2.68 0.44 9.70
N GLU A 291 2.15 -0.77 9.53
CA GLU A 291 2.00 -1.42 8.22
C GLU A 291 1.07 -0.62 7.30
N ASN A 292 -0.09 -0.20 7.78
CA ASN A 292 -1.05 0.58 7.00
C ASN A 292 -0.45 1.92 6.55
N GLY A 293 0.26 2.62 7.44
CA GLY A 293 0.97 3.84 7.08
C GLY A 293 2.05 3.61 6.01
N ALA A 294 2.85 2.55 6.13
CA ALA A 294 3.87 2.19 5.16
C ALA A 294 3.26 1.78 3.81
N ILE A 295 2.16 1.01 3.80
CA ILE A 295 1.45 0.61 2.58
C ILE A 295 0.93 1.82 1.81
N GLN A 296 0.43 2.85 2.50
CA GLN A 296 0.02 4.11 1.85
C GLN A 296 1.19 4.79 1.14
N VAL A 297 2.36 4.86 1.80
CA VAL A 297 3.57 5.41 1.18
C VAL A 297 4.00 4.58 -0.03
N PHE A 298 3.98 3.26 0.08
CA PHE A 298 4.32 2.35 -1.02
C PHE A 298 3.36 2.49 -2.21
N GLY A 299 2.06 2.68 -1.92
CA GLY A 299 1.06 2.97 -2.94
C GLY A 299 1.40 4.23 -3.72
N LYS A 300 1.75 5.32 -3.04
CA LYS A 300 2.16 6.58 -3.68
C LYS A 300 3.45 6.44 -4.48
N ASN A 301 4.46 5.75 -3.93
CA ASN A 301 5.69 5.47 -4.65
C ASN A 301 5.44 4.65 -5.92
N LEU A 302 4.56 3.64 -5.85
CA LEU A 302 4.18 2.84 -7.01
C LEU A 302 3.43 3.67 -8.06
N GLU A 303 2.46 4.50 -7.64
CA GLU A 303 1.73 5.41 -8.53
C GLU A 303 2.70 6.30 -9.30
N GLN A 304 3.68 6.90 -8.63
CA GLN A 304 4.68 7.76 -9.27
C GLN A 304 5.53 7.00 -10.29
N LEU A 305 5.89 5.75 -10.02
CA LEU A 305 6.62 4.93 -10.98
C LEU A 305 5.78 4.59 -12.21
N LEU A 306 4.52 4.23 -12.01
CA LEU A 306 3.58 3.88 -13.08
C LEU A 306 3.19 5.09 -13.95
N MET A 307 3.09 6.27 -13.33
CA MET A 307 2.68 7.51 -13.97
C MET A 307 3.85 8.31 -14.57
N GLN A 308 5.06 7.74 -14.61
CA GLN A 308 6.16 8.38 -15.33
C GLN A 308 5.84 8.57 -16.81
N PRO A 309 6.20 9.73 -17.39
CA PRO A 309 5.94 10.01 -18.82
C PRO A 309 6.67 8.99 -19.70
N PRO A 310 5.98 8.43 -20.71
CA PRO A 310 6.60 7.55 -21.68
C PRO A 310 7.55 8.33 -22.59
N ILE A 311 8.64 7.69 -23.03
CA ILE A 311 9.55 8.20 -24.06
C ILE A 311 9.31 7.39 -25.34
N ALA A 312 8.22 7.68 -26.02
CA ALA A 312 7.83 7.01 -27.24
C ALA A 312 8.64 7.48 -28.48
N GLY A 313 8.58 6.72 -29.57
CA GLY A 313 9.11 7.11 -30.88
C GLY A 313 10.64 7.09 -30.95
N ARG A 314 11.30 6.27 -30.13
CA ARG A 314 12.76 6.12 -30.15
C ARG A 314 13.18 4.66 -30.15
N VAL A 315 14.23 4.34 -30.88
CA VAL A 315 14.93 3.05 -30.76
C VAL A 315 15.79 3.08 -29.50
N VAL A 316 15.57 2.11 -28.62
CA VAL A 316 16.19 2.04 -27.29
C VAL A 316 17.08 0.79 -27.19
N LEU A 317 18.28 0.95 -26.65
CA LEU A 317 19.14 -0.14 -26.21
C LEU A 317 18.89 -0.38 -24.71
N GLY A 318 18.30 -1.51 -24.35
CA GLY A 318 18.23 -1.99 -22.97
C GLY A 318 19.55 -2.63 -22.58
N TRP A 319 20.06 -2.22 -21.43
CA TRP A 319 21.32 -2.74 -20.88
C TRP A 319 21.03 -3.28 -19.47
N ASP A 320 21.09 -4.60 -19.33
CA ASP A 320 20.98 -5.29 -18.04
C ASP A 320 22.38 -5.56 -17.50
N PRO A 321 22.86 -4.79 -16.51
CA PRO A 321 24.24 -4.88 -16.02
C PRO A 321 24.47 -6.16 -15.23
N ALA A 322 25.61 -6.79 -15.42
CA ALA A 322 26.06 -7.92 -14.61
C ALA A 322 27.58 -8.09 -14.64
N PHE A 323 28.17 -8.64 -13.59
CA PHE A 323 29.59 -8.93 -13.55
C PHE A 323 29.91 -10.24 -14.28
N ARG A 324 29.80 -11.37 -13.61
CA ARG A 324 30.25 -12.68 -14.05
C ARG A 324 29.59 -13.20 -15.33
N THR A 325 28.27 -12.99 -15.45
CA THR A 325 27.47 -13.55 -16.55
C THR A 325 27.44 -12.66 -17.79
N GLY A 326 28.14 -11.54 -17.77
CA GLY A 326 28.15 -10.53 -18.84
C GLY A 326 26.86 -9.68 -18.84
N CYS A 327 26.95 -8.46 -19.36
CA CYS A 327 25.82 -7.55 -19.53
C CYS A 327 24.98 -8.01 -20.74
N LYS A 328 23.68 -8.11 -20.55
CA LYS A 328 22.73 -8.48 -21.62
C LYS A 328 22.19 -7.20 -22.25
N LEU A 329 22.18 -7.20 -23.56
CA LEU A 329 21.71 -6.09 -24.37
C LEU A 329 20.51 -6.52 -25.20
N ALA A 330 19.52 -5.63 -25.32
CA ALA A 330 18.38 -5.81 -26.21
C ALA A 330 18.09 -4.49 -26.94
N VAL A 331 18.03 -4.54 -28.26
CA VAL A 331 17.61 -3.39 -29.09
C VAL A 331 16.11 -3.49 -29.30
N VAL A 332 15.39 -2.43 -28.97
CA VAL A 332 13.93 -2.36 -29.08
C VAL A 332 13.56 -1.20 -29.98
N ASP A 333 12.72 -1.45 -30.99
CA ASP A 333 12.25 -0.41 -31.91
C ASP A 333 11.23 0.55 -31.24
N GLU A 334 10.77 1.54 -31.98
CA GLU A 334 9.82 2.56 -31.51
C GLU A 334 8.48 1.98 -31.05
N THR A 335 8.14 0.76 -31.46
CA THR A 335 6.89 0.06 -31.10
C THR A 335 7.03 -0.91 -29.93
N GLY A 336 8.25 -1.06 -29.40
CA GLY A 336 8.55 -2.02 -28.33
C GLY A 336 8.92 -3.43 -28.82
N LYS A 337 9.07 -3.64 -30.16
CA LYS A 337 9.51 -4.92 -30.72
C LYS A 337 11.01 -5.08 -30.54
N VAL A 338 11.45 -6.25 -30.09
CA VAL A 338 12.88 -6.57 -30.00
C VAL A 338 13.44 -6.87 -31.39
N LEU A 339 14.48 -6.11 -31.79
CA LEU A 339 15.17 -6.24 -33.07
C LEU A 339 16.39 -7.11 -32.99
N ASP A 340 17.15 -7.03 -31.90
CA ASP A 340 18.39 -7.73 -31.68
C ASP A 340 18.71 -7.93 -30.22
N THR A 341 19.45 -8.97 -29.88
CA THR A 341 19.96 -9.23 -28.52
C THR A 341 21.39 -9.72 -28.56
N THR A 342 22.20 -9.30 -27.60
CA THR A 342 23.58 -9.79 -27.48
C THR A 342 24.06 -9.75 -26.03
N VAL A 343 25.19 -10.39 -25.76
CA VAL A 343 25.88 -10.38 -24.47
C VAL A 343 27.26 -9.78 -24.65
N ILE A 344 27.61 -8.86 -23.76
CA ILE A 344 28.93 -8.24 -23.72
C ILE A 344 29.56 -8.40 -22.33
N TYR A 345 30.88 -8.33 -22.26
CA TYR A 345 31.64 -8.58 -21.03
C TYR A 345 32.56 -7.41 -20.66
N PRO A 346 31.99 -6.19 -20.45
CA PRO A 346 32.82 -5.01 -20.19
C PRO A 346 33.32 -4.92 -18.75
N THR A 347 32.75 -5.71 -17.85
CA THR A 347 33.01 -5.66 -16.41
C THR A 347 33.83 -6.84 -15.93
N ALA A 348 34.35 -6.75 -14.68
CA ALA A 348 35.10 -7.86 -14.06
C ALA A 348 34.24 -9.16 -14.00
N PRO A 349 34.84 -10.34 -14.12
CA PRO A 349 36.29 -10.61 -14.23
C PRO A 349 36.84 -10.52 -15.65
N GLN A 350 36.00 -10.47 -16.70
CA GLN A 350 36.45 -10.58 -18.10
C GLN A 350 37.10 -9.30 -18.64
N ASN A 351 36.60 -8.11 -18.24
CA ASN A 351 37.10 -6.77 -18.60
C ASN A 351 37.37 -6.58 -20.11
N ARG A 352 36.49 -7.11 -21.00
CA ARG A 352 36.61 -6.94 -22.47
C ARG A 352 35.96 -5.60 -22.89
N VAL A 353 36.54 -4.50 -22.42
CA VAL A 353 35.92 -3.17 -22.57
C VAL A 353 35.87 -2.75 -24.03
N GLU A 354 37.02 -2.80 -24.77
CA GLU A 354 37.09 -2.34 -26.17
C GLU A 354 36.22 -3.19 -27.11
N GLU A 355 36.25 -4.52 -26.94
CA GLU A 355 35.38 -5.42 -27.70
C GLU A 355 33.89 -5.07 -27.48
N SER A 356 33.51 -4.82 -26.22
CA SER A 356 32.16 -4.45 -25.85
C SER A 356 31.73 -3.10 -26.43
N LYS A 357 32.62 -2.10 -26.41
CA LYS A 357 32.38 -0.79 -27.04
C LYS A 357 32.15 -0.93 -28.56
N GLU A 358 32.95 -1.73 -29.25
CA GLU A 358 32.80 -1.93 -30.68
C GLU A 358 31.50 -2.64 -31.06
N ILE A 359 31.03 -3.60 -30.24
CA ILE A 359 29.72 -4.24 -30.43
C ILE A 359 28.61 -3.18 -30.28
N VAL A 360 28.66 -2.37 -29.25
CA VAL A 360 27.63 -1.34 -28.99
C VAL A 360 27.63 -0.26 -30.10
N LYS A 361 28.81 0.19 -30.57
CA LYS A 361 28.93 1.12 -31.71
C LYS A 361 28.27 0.58 -32.96
N LYS A 362 28.50 -0.73 -33.26
CA LYS A 362 27.87 -1.41 -34.40
C LYS A 362 26.34 -1.44 -34.25
N LEU A 363 25.81 -1.73 -33.07
CA LEU A 363 24.35 -1.73 -32.80
C LEU A 363 23.77 -0.33 -32.97
N ILE A 364 24.44 0.70 -32.43
CA ILE A 364 23.98 2.11 -32.54
C ILE A 364 23.82 2.49 -34.01
N ARG A 365 24.83 2.22 -34.83
CA ARG A 365 24.83 2.54 -36.28
C ARG A 365 23.84 1.70 -37.07
N LYS A 366 23.74 0.41 -36.76
CA LYS A 366 22.86 -0.53 -37.48
C LYS A 366 21.37 -0.19 -37.29
N TYR A 367 20.98 0.17 -36.06
CA TYR A 367 19.60 0.34 -35.71
C TYR A 367 19.20 1.80 -35.45
N GLY A 368 20.12 2.76 -35.52
CA GLY A 368 19.83 4.17 -35.26
C GLY A 368 19.46 4.43 -33.78
N ILE A 369 20.11 3.72 -32.84
CA ILE A 369 19.83 3.85 -31.41
C ILE A 369 20.13 5.27 -30.97
N SER A 370 19.16 5.92 -30.37
CA SER A 370 19.28 7.28 -29.82
C SER A 370 19.26 7.35 -28.30
N LEU A 371 18.93 6.22 -27.63
CA LEU A 371 18.75 6.18 -26.19
C LEU A 371 19.20 4.83 -25.61
N ILE A 372 19.95 4.86 -24.52
CA ILE A 372 20.37 3.66 -23.76
C ILE A 372 19.67 3.66 -22.40
N SER A 373 18.92 2.60 -22.13
CA SER A 373 18.25 2.34 -20.85
C SER A 373 19.07 1.37 -20.03
N VAL A 374 19.65 1.80 -18.92
CA VAL A 374 20.55 1.01 -18.07
C VAL A 374 19.86 0.63 -16.78
N GLY A 375 19.83 -0.66 -16.44
CA GLY A 375 19.33 -1.12 -15.13
C GLY A 375 20.18 -0.58 -13.98
N ASN A 376 19.53 -0.32 -12.83
CA ASN A 376 20.21 0.24 -11.65
C ASN A 376 20.72 -0.82 -10.65
N GLY A 377 20.82 -2.08 -11.06
CA GLY A 377 21.26 -3.18 -10.21
C GLY A 377 22.77 -3.36 -10.14
N THR A 378 23.17 -4.62 -9.97
CA THR A 378 24.58 -5.01 -9.85
C THR A 378 25.38 -4.63 -11.12
N ALA A 379 26.58 -4.06 -10.98
CA ALA A 379 27.45 -3.57 -12.06
C ALA A 379 26.88 -2.38 -12.87
N SER A 380 25.86 -1.72 -12.40
CA SER A 380 25.29 -0.53 -13.05
C SER A 380 26.31 0.60 -13.18
N ARG A 381 27.11 0.83 -12.13
CA ARG A 381 28.14 1.88 -12.09
C ARG A 381 29.23 1.67 -13.14
N GLU A 382 29.77 0.45 -13.17
CA GLU A 382 30.82 0.07 -14.12
C GLU A 382 30.29 0.17 -15.56
N SER A 383 29.05 -0.26 -15.78
CA SER A 383 28.38 -0.14 -17.08
C SER A 383 28.18 1.33 -17.47
N GLU A 384 27.75 2.18 -16.55
CA GLU A 384 27.56 3.61 -16.81
C GLU A 384 28.86 4.30 -17.20
N GLN A 385 29.99 4.02 -16.53
CA GLN A 385 31.30 4.57 -16.87
C GLN A 385 31.71 4.21 -18.31
N ILE A 386 31.52 2.95 -18.68
CA ILE A 386 31.84 2.46 -20.01
C ILE A 386 30.97 3.10 -21.09
N ILE A 387 29.67 3.28 -20.80
CA ILE A 387 28.74 3.96 -21.70
C ILE A 387 29.17 5.40 -21.90
N VAL A 388 29.54 6.14 -20.86
CA VAL A 388 29.98 7.53 -20.97
C VAL A 388 31.27 7.65 -21.77
N GLU A 389 32.22 6.74 -21.58
CA GLU A 389 33.46 6.70 -22.41
C GLU A 389 33.09 6.46 -23.86
N LEU A 390 32.25 5.46 -24.16
CA LEU A 390 31.79 5.15 -25.51
C LEU A 390 31.08 6.35 -26.15
N LEU A 391 30.22 7.09 -25.41
CA LEU A 391 29.52 8.24 -25.95
C LEU A 391 30.48 9.39 -26.37
N LYS A 392 31.66 9.50 -25.75
CA LYS A 392 32.68 10.47 -26.15
C LYS A 392 33.42 10.07 -27.44
N GLU A 393 33.38 8.80 -27.80
CA GLU A 393 34.09 8.23 -28.96
C GLU A 393 33.25 8.21 -30.25
N ILE A 394 31.95 8.46 -30.15
CA ILE A 394 31.02 8.38 -31.28
C ILE A 394 30.45 9.75 -31.68
N PRO A 395 30.21 10.01 -32.95
CA PRO A 395 29.59 11.26 -33.44
C PRO A 395 28.08 11.25 -33.30
N GLU A 396 27.47 10.07 -33.12
CA GLU A 396 26.02 9.91 -33.00
C GLU A 396 25.50 10.54 -31.69
N LYS A 397 24.36 11.26 -31.74
CA LYS A 397 23.74 11.86 -30.57
C LYS A 397 22.94 10.83 -29.80
N VAL A 398 23.61 10.10 -28.93
CA VAL A 398 23.00 9.11 -28.05
C VAL A 398 23.02 9.62 -26.61
N GLN A 399 21.93 9.41 -25.92
CA GLN A 399 21.79 9.72 -24.50
C GLN A 399 21.58 8.43 -23.71
N TYR A 400 21.78 8.46 -22.39
CA TYR A 400 21.45 7.34 -21.53
C TYR A 400 20.64 7.78 -20.32
N VAL A 401 19.98 6.80 -19.71
CA VAL A 401 19.25 6.99 -18.46
C VAL A 401 19.35 5.72 -17.62
N ILE A 402 19.49 5.90 -16.30
CA ILE A 402 19.41 4.80 -15.35
C ILE A 402 17.95 4.54 -15.02
N VAL A 403 17.51 3.32 -15.22
CA VAL A 403 16.13 2.88 -15.02
C VAL A 403 16.06 1.93 -13.83
N ASN A 404 15.02 2.08 -13.02
CA ASN A 404 14.75 1.14 -11.93
C ASN A 404 14.41 -0.24 -12.52
N GLU A 405 15.27 -1.25 -12.27
CA GLU A 405 15.06 -2.63 -12.74
C GLU A 405 14.25 -3.51 -11.78
N ALA A 406 13.74 -2.95 -10.67
CA ALA A 406 12.98 -3.71 -9.69
C ALA A 406 11.87 -4.56 -10.35
N GLY A 407 11.83 -5.84 -9.99
CA GLY A 407 10.91 -6.82 -10.56
C GLY A 407 11.25 -7.31 -11.98
N ALA A 408 12.28 -6.78 -12.68
CA ALA A 408 12.65 -7.25 -14.01
C ALA A 408 13.06 -8.73 -14.00
N SER A 409 13.79 -9.15 -12.99
CA SER A 409 14.17 -10.57 -12.79
C SER A 409 12.95 -11.46 -12.51
N VAL A 410 11.94 -10.96 -11.80
CA VAL A 410 10.67 -11.69 -11.56
C VAL A 410 9.90 -11.84 -12.87
N TYR A 411 9.78 -10.76 -13.65
CA TYR A 411 9.15 -10.80 -14.97
C TYR A 411 9.87 -11.79 -15.89
N SER A 412 11.17 -11.66 -16.05
CA SER A 412 11.97 -12.44 -17.01
C SER A 412 11.92 -13.95 -16.75
N ALA A 413 11.77 -14.36 -15.50
CA ALA A 413 11.57 -15.77 -15.08
C ALA A 413 10.10 -16.22 -15.13
N SER A 414 9.13 -15.34 -15.41
CA SER A 414 7.71 -15.65 -15.39
C SER A 414 7.26 -16.46 -16.61
N LYS A 415 6.12 -17.15 -16.46
CA LYS A 415 5.46 -17.82 -17.59
C LYS A 415 5.08 -16.84 -18.69
N LEU A 416 4.62 -15.63 -18.32
CA LEU A 416 4.26 -14.58 -19.25
C LEU A 416 5.45 -14.18 -20.14
N ALA A 417 6.63 -13.95 -19.57
CA ALA A 417 7.83 -13.60 -20.32
C ALA A 417 8.29 -14.77 -21.22
N THR A 418 8.08 -16.02 -20.80
CA THR A 418 8.37 -17.20 -21.60
C THR A 418 7.42 -17.32 -22.79
N GLU A 419 6.14 -17.02 -22.60
CA GLU A 419 5.15 -16.98 -23.69
C GLU A 419 5.44 -15.83 -24.67
N GLU A 420 5.85 -14.65 -24.16
CA GLU A 420 6.17 -13.47 -24.97
C GLU A 420 7.47 -13.64 -25.77
N PHE A 421 8.48 -14.27 -25.19
CA PHE A 421 9.81 -14.49 -25.76
C PHE A 421 10.30 -15.93 -25.56
N PRO A 422 9.72 -16.91 -26.25
CA PRO A 422 10.09 -18.31 -26.07
C PRO A 422 11.54 -18.63 -26.47
N GLN A 423 12.12 -17.84 -27.39
CA GLN A 423 13.46 -18.00 -27.91
C GLN A 423 14.56 -17.30 -27.08
N PHE A 424 14.19 -16.45 -26.12
CA PHE A 424 15.13 -15.67 -25.31
C PHE A 424 15.38 -16.34 -23.96
N ASP A 425 16.61 -16.21 -23.47
CA ASP A 425 16.92 -16.53 -22.08
C ASP A 425 16.42 -15.46 -21.10
N VAL A 426 16.55 -15.74 -19.81
CA VAL A 426 16.07 -14.84 -18.72
C VAL A 426 16.76 -13.47 -18.80
N GLY A 427 18.05 -13.42 -19.11
CA GLY A 427 18.78 -12.15 -19.19
C GLY A 427 18.39 -11.30 -20.39
N GLN A 428 18.16 -11.93 -21.55
CA GLN A 428 17.67 -11.24 -22.75
C GLN A 428 16.27 -10.65 -22.53
N ARG A 429 15.39 -11.40 -21.85
CA ARG A 429 14.04 -10.91 -21.46
C ARG A 429 14.14 -9.74 -20.51
N SER A 430 15.08 -9.78 -19.55
CA SER A 430 15.32 -8.68 -18.61
C SER A 430 15.78 -7.41 -19.35
N ALA A 431 16.76 -7.53 -20.25
CA ALA A 431 17.25 -6.39 -21.04
C ALA A 431 16.14 -5.77 -21.92
N ALA A 432 15.30 -6.61 -22.54
CA ALA A 432 14.13 -6.13 -23.29
C ALA A 432 13.14 -5.38 -22.41
N SER A 433 12.87 -5.89 -21.21
CA SER A 433 12.00 -5.23 -20.23
C SER A 433 12.57 -3.87 -19.79
N ILE A 434 13.88 -3.78 -19.52
CA ILE A 434 14.55 -2.53 -19.14
C ILE A 434 14.41 -1.47 -20.26
N ALA A 435 14.54 -1.86 -21.53
CA ALA A 435 14.32 -0.95 -22.66
C ALA A 435 12.87 -0.46 -22.74
N ARG A 436 11.91 -1.38 -22.66
CA ARG A 436 10.47 -1.08 -22.77
C ARG A 436 9.93 -0.25 -21.61
N ARG A 437 10.49 -0.38 -20.39
CA ARG A 437 10.14 0.47 -19.24
C ARG A 437 10.38 1.94 -19.51
N LEU A 438 11.38 2.25 -20.33
CA LEU A 438 11.64 3.63 -20.69
C LEU A 438 10.65 4.12 -21.74
N GLN A 439 10.23 3.25 -22.65
CA GLN A 439 9.26 3.59 -23.70
C GLN A 439 7.85 3.80 -23.12
N ASP A 440 7.37 2.87 -22.28
CA ASP A 440 6.12 2.99 -21.54
C ASP A 440 6.21 2.24 -20.19
N PRO A 441 6.51 2.95 -19.08
CA PRO A 441 6.62 2.35 -17.76
C PRO A 441 5.37 1.60 -17.33
N LEU A 442 4.19 2.17 -17.54
CA LEU A 442 2.93 1.55 -17.15
C LEU A 442 2.68 0.24 -17.88
N ALA A 443 2.80 0.23 -19.20
CA ALA A 443 2.55 -0.94 -20.04
C ALA A 443 3.49 -2.11 -19.70
N GLU A 444 4.71 -1.83 -19.26
CA GLU A 444 5.67 -2.85 -18.89
C GLU A 444 5.54 -3.32 -17.42
N LEU A 445 5.38 -2.37 -16.48
CA LEU A 445 5.31 -2.68 -15.05
C LEU A 445 4.06 -3.47 -14.64
N VAL A 446 2.94 -3.32 -15.36
CA VAL A 446 1.72 -4.11 -15.11
C VAL A 446 1.89 -5.62 -15.36
N LYS A 447 2.96 -6.03 -16.05
CA LYS A 447 3.32 -7.44 -16.25
C LYS A 447 3.90 -8.11 -15.01
N ILE A 448 4.27 -7.31 -14.01
CA ILE A 448 4.92 -7.72 -12.76
C ILE A 448 3.91 -7.68 -11.64
N ASP A 449 3.96 -8.66 -10.74
CA ASP A 449 3.21 -8.56 -9.48
C ASP A 449 3.67 -7.30 -8.72
N PRO A 450 2.77 -6.36 -8.40
CA PRO A 450 3.13 -5.10 -7.75
C PRO A 450 3.96 -5.27 -6.48
N LYS A 451 3.77 -6.36 -5.73
CA LYS A 451 4.59 -6.70 -4.55
C LYS A 451 6.05 -6.97 -4.88
N SER A 452 6.37 -7.32 -6.11
CA SER A 452 7.74 -7.56 -6.56
C SER A 452 8.44 -6.31 -7.06
N ILE A 453 7.73 -5.19 -7.14
CA ILE A 453 8.31 -3.87 -7.41
C ILE A 453 8.76 -3.29 -6.08
N GLY A 454 10.07 -3.02 -5.93
CA GLY A 454 10.63 -2.45 -4.70
C GLY A 454 10.23 -0.98 -4.54
N VAL A 455 9.23 -0.70 -3.74
CA VAL A 455 8.67 0.65 -3.51
C VAL A 455 8.84 1.14 -2.07
N GLY A 456 9.47 0.34 -1.19
CA GLY A 456 9.74 0.77 0.17
C GLY A 456 10.45 -0.26 1.05
N GLN A 457 10.95 0.21 2.21
CA GLN A 457 11.57 -0.63 3.21
C GLN A 457 10.54 -1.49 3.94
N TYR A 458 10.94 -2.66 4.44
CA TYR A 458 10.08 -3.61 5.17
C TYR A 458 8.91 -4.20 4.38
N GLN A 459 8.86 -3.99 3.06
CA GLN A 459 7.78 -4.48 2.19
C GLN A 459 7.51 -5.99 2.35
N HIS A 460 8.56 -6.79 2.60
CA HIS A 460 8.45 -8.24 2.78
C HIS A 460 8.06 -8.68 4.21
N ASP A 461 8.09 -7.76 5.17
CA ASP A 461 7.81 -8.07 6.60
C ASP A 461 6.36 -7.83 7.00
N MET A 462 5.59 -7.11 6.19
CA MET A 462 4.21 -6.74 6.51
C MET A 462 3.18 -7.73 5.99
N ASN A 463 1.91 -7.51 6.32
CA ASN A 463 0.80 -8.34 5.86
C ASN A 463 0.71 -8.34 4.32
N GLN A 464 1.10 -9.47 3.71
CA GLN A 464 1.20 -9.63 2.25
C GLN A 464 -0.15 -9.57 1.54
N LYS A 465 -1.25 -9.87 2.23
CA LYS A 465 -2.60 -9.76 1.67
C LYS A 465 -2.99 -8.29 1.53
N ASN A 466 -2.90 -7.55 2.62
CA ASN A 466 -3.23 -6.10 2.64
C ASN A 466 -2.33 -5.33 1.65
N LEU A 467 -1.03 -5.64 1.64
CA LEU A 467 -0.10 -5.05 0.67
C LEU A 467 -0.51 -5.35 -0.78
N SER A 468 -0.85 -6.61 -1.08
CA SER A 468 -1.27 -6.99 -2.42
C SER A 468 -2.53 -6.27 -2.88
N GLU A 469 -3.55 -6.22 -2.02
CA GLU A 469 -4.82 -5.55 -2.32
C GLU A 469 -4.62 -4.04 -2.56
N ALA A 470 -3.85 -3.38 -1.70
CA ALA A 470 -3.55 -1.96 -1.83
C ALA A 470 -2.77 -1.64 -3.12
N LEU A 471 -1.66 -2.36 -3.39
CA LEU A 471 -0.85 -2.10 -4.57
C LEU A 471 -1.58 -2.46 -5.89
N GLN A 472 -2.38 -3.52 -5.91
CA GLN A 472 -3.23 -3.83 -7.06
C GLN A 472 -4.25 -2.71 -7.32
N GLY A 473 -4.84 -2.16 -6.27
CA GLY A 473 -5.72 -1.00 -6.36
C GLY A 473 -5.05 0.23 -6.99
N VAL A 474 -3.77 0.48 -6.64
CA VAL A 474 -3.00 1.57 -7.25
C VAL A 474 -2.79 1.33 -8.74
N VAL A 475 -2.38 0.12 -9.15
CA VAL A 475 -2.20 -0.22 -10.57
C VAL A 475 -3.52 -0.04 -11.33
N GLU A 476 -4.64 -0.53 -10.79
CA GLU A 476 -5.96 -0.37 -11.37
C GLU A 476 -6.33 1.11 -11.57
N THR A 477 -6.11 1.94 -10.55
CA THR A 477 -6.35 3.40 -10.64
C THR A 477 -5.49 4.03 -11.74
N CYS A 478 -4.19 3.74 -11.81
CA CYS A 478 -3.29 4.28 -12.81
C CYS A 478 -3.71 3.88 -14.24
N VAL A 479 -4.00 2.58 -14.45
CA VAL A 479 -4.39 2.07 -15.77
C VAL A 479 -5.71 2.71 -16.25
N ASN A 480 -6.71 2.80 -15.38
CA ASN A 480 -8.00 3.42 -15.75
C ASN A 480 -7.88 4.95 -15.91
N LYS A 481 -7.00 5.62 -15.17
CA LYS A 481 -6.75 7.07 -15.31
C LYS A 481 -6.06 7.39 -16.64
N VAL A 482 -5.10 6.58 -17.06
CA VAL A 482 -4.44 6.71 -18.37
C VAL A 482 -5.35 6.24 -19.50
N GLY A 483 -6.10 5.15 -19.29
CA GLY A 483 -6.85 4.45 -20.33
C GLY A 483 -5.93 3.63 -21.23
N VAL A 484 -6.50 2.83 -22.12
CA VAL A 484 -5.74 1.94 -23.01
C VAL A 484 -6.26 2.02 -24.45
N ASP A 485 -5.37 1.81 -25.41
CA ASP A 485 -5.79 1.56 -26.80
C ASP A 485 -6.19 0.08 -26.94
N LEU A 486 -7.43 -0.16 -27.39
CA LEU A 486 -8.02 -1.50 -27.47
C LEU A 486 -7.27 -2.41 -28.46
N ASN A 487 -6.69 -1.82 -29.50
CA ASN A 487 -6.03 -2.56 -30.57
C ASN A 487 -4.57 -2.90 -30.29
N THR A 488 -3.93 -2.18 -29.34
CA THR A 488 -2.50 -2.37 -29.04
C THR A 488 -2.23 -2.90 -27.63
N ALA A 489 -3.16 -2.69 -26.69
CA ALA A 489 -2.96 -3.07 -25.30
C ALA A 489 -2.73 -4.57 -25.10
N SER A 490 -1.78 -4.92 -24.23
CA SER A 490 -1.49 -6.30 -23.84
C SER A 490 -2.56 -6.87 -22.90
N ALA A 491 -2.69 -8.19 -22.86
CA ALA A 491 -3.64 -8.84 -21.94
C ALA A 491 -3.38 -8.50 -20.46
N PRO A 492 -2.13 -8.42 -19.95
CA PRO A 492 -1.87 -7.92 -18.59
C PRO A 492 -2.39 -6.51 -18.34
N LEU A 493 -2.21 -5.59 -19.29
CA LEU A 493 -2.68 -4.20 -19.17
C LEU A 493 -4.22 -4.15 -19.18
N LEU A 494 -4.87 -4.87 -20.10
CA LEU A 494 -6.32 -4.98 -20.18
C LEU A 494 -6.94 -5.56 -18.90
N ALA A 495 -6.27 -6.47 -18.22
CA ALA A 495 -6.77 -7.10 -17.01
C ALA A 495 -6.94 -6.15 -15.81
N TYR A 496 -6.37 -4.94 -15.88
CA TYR A 496 -6.55 -3.88 -14.88
C TYR A 496 -7.63 -2.86 -15.27
N ILE A 497 -8.21 -2.99 -16.46
CA ILE A 497 -9.35 -2.15 -16.83
C ILE A 497 -10.59 -2.55 -16.04
N SER A 498 -11.34 -1.56 -15.61
CA SER A 498 -12.60 -1.69 -14.89
C SER A 498 -13.51 -2.74 -15.54
N GLY A 499 -14.00 -3.71 -14.79
CA GLY A 499 -14.88 -4.77 -15.26
C GLY A 499 -14.21 -5.88 -16.08
N ILE A 500 -12.90 -5.85 -16.32
CA ILE A 500 -12.15 -6.83 -17.10
C ILE A 500 -11.32 -7.73 -16.18
N ASN A 501 -11.55 -9.03 -16.26
CA ASN A 501 -10.71 -10.03 -15.61
C ASN A 501 -9.67 -10.62 -16.57
N LYS A 502 -8.73 -11.40 -16.05
CA LYS A 502 -7.64 -12.03 -16.83
C LYS A 502 -8.15 -12.89 -18.01
N THR A 503 -9.31 -13.54 -17.85
CA THR A 503 -9.90 -14.36 -18.92
C THR A 503 -10.46 -13.49 -20.04
N ILE A 504 -11.22 -12.46 -19.69
CA ILE A 504 -11.78 -11.50 -20.66
C ILE A 504 -10.65 -10.76 -21.39
N ALA A 505 -9.59 -10.34 -20.67
CA ALA A 505 -8.43 -9.69 -21.28
C ALA A 505 -7.77 -10.56 -22.37
N LYS A 506 -7.58 -11.86 -22.10
CA LYS A 506 -7.07 -12.81 -23.10
C LYS A 506 -8.03 -12.98 -24.28
N ASN A 507 -9.35 -13.04 -24.00
CA ASN A 507 -10.35 -13.16 -25.06
C ASN A 507 -10.41 -11.93 -25.96
N ILE A 508 -10.19 -10.71 -25.43
CA ILE A 508 -10.07 -9.49 -26.22
C ILE A 508 -8.89 -9.58 -27.19
N VAL A 509 -7.74 -10.01 -26.70
CA VAL A 509 -6.54 -10.18 -27.54
C VAL A 509 -6.78 -11.23 -28.63
N ALA A 510 -7.30 -12.41 -28.25
CA ALA A 510 -7.61 -13.48 -29.20
C ALA A 510 -8.62 -13.02 -30.25
N TYR A 511 -9.67 -12.30 -29.86
CA TYR A 511 -10.66 -11.77 -30.78
C TYR A 511 -10.05 -10.86 -31.86
N ARG A 512 -9.15 -9.93 -31.47
CA ARG A 512 -8.52 -9.03 -32.44
C ARG A 512 -7.49 -9.74 -33.35
N GLU A 513 -6.86 -10.80 -32.85
CA GLU A 513 -5.95 -11.64 -33.65
C GLU A 513 -6.71 -12.45 -34.70
N GLU A 514 -7.91 -12.94 -34.39
CA GLU A 514 -8.76 -13.72 -35.28
C GLU A 514 -9.59 -12.87 -36.25
N ASN A 515 -10.11 -11.72 -35.81
CA ASN A 515 -11.09 -10.91 -36.54
C ASN A 515 -10.52 -9.57 -37.06
N GLY A 516 -9.25 -9.27 -36.74
CA GLY A 516 -8.64 -7.98 -37.02
C GLY A 516 -8.94 -6.91 -35.96
N ALA A 517 -8.46 -5.71 -36.20
CA ALA A 517 -8.59 -4.59 -35.27
C ALA A 517 -10.06 -4.21 -35.04
N PHE A 518 -10.39 -3.89 -33.79
CA PHE A 518 -11.70 -3.33 -33.44
C PHE A 518 -11.94 -2.01 -34.16
N SER A 519 -13.10 -1.86 -34.82
CA SER A 519 -13.49 -0.64 -35.50
C SER A 519 -14.44 0.22 -34.65
N THR A 520 -15.10 -0.37 -33.67
CA THR A 520 -15.98 0.32 -32.72
C THR A 520 -15.91 -0.33 -31.35
N ARG A 521 -16.11 0.43 -30.27
CA ARG A 521 -16.21 -0.09 -28.89
C ARG A 521 -17.34 -1.11 -28.75
N ARG A 522 -18.43 -0.98 -29.53
CA ARG A 522 -19.57 -1.90 -29.47
C ARG A 522 -19.20 -3.33 -29.86
N GLU A 523 -18.14 -3.53 -30.63
CA GLU A 523 -17.65 -4.86 -30.99
C GLU A 523 -17.13 -5.65 -29.78
N LEU A 524 -16.79 -4.99 -28.67
CA LEU A 524 -16.47 -5.66 -27.41
C LEU A 524 -17.57 -6.63 -26.94
N LEU A 525 -18.84 -6.33 -27.23
CA LEU A 525 -19.95 -7.23 -26.90
C LEU A 525 -19.93 -8.56 -27.67
N LYS A 526 -19.09 -8.70 -28.70
CA LYS A 526 -18.85 -9.96 -29.41
C LYS A 526 -17.75 -10.81 -28.76
N VAL A 527 -17.00 -10.25 -27.85
CA VAL A 527 -15.90 -10.94 -27.15
C VAL A 527 -16.47 -11.95 -26.15
N ALA A 528 -15.98 -13.18 -26.19
CA ALA A 528 -16.43 -14.23 -25.30
C ALA A 528 -16.28 -13.85 -23.81
N LYS A 529 -17.34 -14.07 -23.03
CA LYS A 529 -17.47 -13.76 -21.59
C LYS A 529 -17.52 -12.25 -21.25
N LEU A 530 -17.52 -11.34 -22.22
CA LEU A 530 -17.72 -9.92 -22.02
C LEU A 530 -19.20 -9.60 -22.16
N GLY A 531 -19.94 -9.60 -21.06
CA GLY A 531 -21.36 -9.28 -21.04
C GLY A 531 -21.64 -7.77 -20.95
N PRO A 532 -22.93 -7.36 -21.03
CA PRO A 532 -23.33 -5.95 -21.01
C PRO A 532 -22.81 -5.17 -19.81
N LYS A 533 -22.80 -5.78 -18.60
CA LYS A 533 -22.30 -5.12 -17.40
C LYS A 533 -20.78 -4.87 -17.47
N ALA A 534 -20.01 -5.85 -17.96
CA ALA A 534 -18.57 -5.66 -18.16
C ALA A 534 -18.29 -4.59 -19.21
N TYR A 535 -19.09 -4.58 -20.29
CA TYR A 535 -19.02 -3.53 -21.32
C TYR A 535 -19.27 -2.13 -20.74
N GLU A 536 -20.34 -1.96 -19.96
CA GLU A 536 -20.62 -0.70 -19.26
C GLU A 536 -19.42 -0.24 -18.41
N GLN A 537 -18.80 -1.16 -17.67
CA GLN A 537 -17.68 -0.81 -16.79
C GLN A 537 -16.39 -0.45 -17.56
N CYS A 538 -16.13 -1.08 -18.70
CA CYS A 538 -14.84 -0.96 -19.38
C CYS A 538 -14.82 0.01 -20.57
N ALA A 539 -15.94 0.22 -21.25
CA ALA A 539 -15.97 0.87 -22.56
C ALA A 539 -15.37 2.27 -22.59
N GLY A 540 -15.57 3.06 -21.54
CA GLY A 540 -15.04 4.42 -21.46
C GLY A 540 -13.51 4.49 -21.28
N PHE A 541 -12.90 3.42 -20.76
CA PHE A 541 -11.45 3.34 -20.54
C PHE A 541 -10.66 2.74 -21.71
N MET A 542 -11.36 2.17 -22.69
CA MET A 542 -10.77 1.57 -23.88
C MET A 542 -11.00 2.47 -25.11
N ARG A 543 -9.93 2.88 -25.76
CA ARG A 543 -9.96 3.81 -26.90
C ARG A 543 -9.64 3.10 -28.20
N ILE A 544 -10.14 3.65 -29.31
CA ILE A 544 -9.84 3.21 -30.67
C ILE A 544 -9.51 4.46 -31.50
N GLN A 545 -8.21 4.67 -31.77
CA GLN A 545 -7.75 5.91 -32.45
C GLN A 545 -8.26 6.06 -33.86
N CYS A 546 -8.36 5.00 -34.65
CA CYS A 546 -8.78 5.00 -36.04
C CYS A 546 -10.10 4.24 -36.24
N GLY A 547 -11.05 4.39 -35.32
CA GLY A 547 -12.36 3.75 -35.37
C GLY A 547 -13.37 4.44 -36.31
N LYS A 548 -14.48 3.73 -36.54
CA LYS A 548 -15.61 4.29 -37.33
C LYS A 548 -16.30 5.46 -36.63
N ASN A 549 -16.36 5.43 -35.29
CA ASN A 549 -16.91 6.54 -34.49
C ASN A 549 -15.77 7.34 -33.88
N PRO A 550 -15.63 8.64 -34.23
CA PRO A 550 -14.61 9.51 -33.68
C PRO A 550 -14.62 9.60 -32.13
N LEU A 551 -15.80 9.46 -31.49
CA LEU A 551 -15.92 9.45 -30.02
C LEU A 551 -15.27 8.24 -29.39
N ASP A 552 -15.06 7.14 -30.13
CA ASP A 552 -14.32 5.97 -29.62
C ASP A 552 -12.82 6.26 -29.36
N ALA A 553 -12.29 7.35 -29.92
CA ALA A 553 -10.95 7.83 -29.66
C ALA A 553 -10.82 8.63 -28.33
N THR A 554 -11.92 8.97 -27.69
CA THR A 554 -11.98 9.79 -26.47
C THR A 554 -12.23 8.93 -25.25
N SER A 555 -12.15 9.50 -24.04
CA SER A 555 -12.61 8.85 -22.80
C SER A 555 -14.09 9.10 -22.50
N VAL A 556 -14.87 9.67 -23.44
CA VAL A 556 -16.32 9.83 -23.31
C VAL A 556 -16.97 8.45 -23.25
N HIS A 557 -17.82 8.23 -22.25
CA HIS A 557 -18.52 6.96 -22.10
C HIS A 557 -19.62 6.81 -23.19
N PRO A 558 -19.83 5.59 -23.74
CA PRO A 558 -20.86 5.37 -24.76
C PRO A 558 -22.28 5.83 -24.40
N GLU A 559 -22.63 5.81 -23.10
CA GLU A 559 -23.91 6.35 -22.61
C GLU A 559 -24.08 7.83 -22.91
N SER A 560 -22.99 8.59 -22.95
CA SER A 560 -22.96 10.04 -23.17
C SER A 560 -22.75 10.43 -24.62
N TYR A 561 -22.68 9.49 -25.59
CA TYR A 561 -22.44 9.80 -26.98
C TYR A 561 -23.53 10.70 -27.58
N LYS A 562 -24.80 10.44 -27.27
CA LYS A 562 -25.91 11.27 -27.73
C LYS A 562 -25.78 12.73 -27.28
N ALA A 563 -25.35 12.93 -26.02
CA ALA A 563 -25.14 14.29 -25.51
C ALA A 563 -23.90 14.95 -26.15
N ALA A 564 -22.82 14.22 -26.38
CA ALA A 564 -21.64 14.73 -27.08
C ALA A 564 -21.93 15.09 -28.53
N GLU A 565 -22.67 14.25 -29.26
CA GLU A 565 -23.09 14.51 -30.62
C GLU A 565 -24.04 15.73 -30.70
N ALA A 566 -24.98 15.87 -29.76
CA ALA A 566 -25.87 17.02 -29.67
C ALA A 566 -25.09 18.32 -29.38
N LEU A 567 -24.09 18.25 -28.48
CA LEU A 567 -23.18 19.37 -28.18
C LEU A 567 -22.44 19.83 -29.44
N LEU A 568 -21.81 18.91 -30.17
CA LEU A 568 -21.07 19.20 -31.40
C LEU A 568 -21.98 19.86 -32.45
N LYS A 569 -23.17 19.30 -32.62
CA LYS A 569 -24.16 19.85 -33.54
C LYS A 569 -24.61 21.28 -33.17
N GLN A 570 -24.81 21.53 -31.87
CA GLN A 570 -25.24 22.85 -31.37
C GLN A 570 -24.15 23.90 -31.53
N LEU A 571 -22.87 23.52 -31.38
CA LEU A 571 -21.72 24.39 -31.58
C LEU A 571 -21.24 24.46 -33.05
N GLY A 572 -21.81 23.63 -33.93
CA GLY A 572 -21.50 23.65 -35.37
C GLY A 572 -20.20 22.92 -35.74
N HIS A 573 -19.71 22.00 -34.91
CA HIS A 573 -18.50 21.22 -35.16
C HIS A 573 -18.78 19.87 -35.84
N ASP A 574 -17.85 19.45 -36.74
CA ASP A 574 -17.87 18.10 -37.33
C ASP A 574 -17.18 17.10 -36.36
N PRO A 575 -17.81 15.95 -36.03
CA PRO A 575 -17.14 14.89 -35.24
C PRO A 575 -15.77 14.46 -35.79
N LYS A 576 -15.49 14.65 -37.08
CA LYS A 576 -14.18 14.34 -37.68
C LYS A 576 -13.05 15.21 -37.13
N GLU A 577 -13.34 16.39 -36.60
CA GLU A 577 -12.36 17.27 -35.97
C GLU A 577 -11.71 16.61 -34.75
N ILE A 578 -12.45 15.71 -34.05
CA ILE A 578 -11.92 14.90 -32.93
C ILE A 578 -10.75 14.03 -33.39
N ALA A 579 -10.90 13.35 -34.53
CA ALA A 579 -9.85 12.51 -35.11
C ALA A 579 -8.65 13.32 -35.65
N ALA A 580 -8.87 14.60 -35.96
CA ALA A 580 -7.81 15.51 -36.41
C ALA A 580 -6.98 16.12 -35.27
N GLY A 581 -7.23 15.75 -34.02
CA GLY A 581 -6.46 16.21 -32.86
C GLY A 581 -7.27 17.07 -31.88
N GLY A 582 -8.60 17.07 -31.99
CA GLY A 582 -9.51 17.74 -31.07
C GLY A 582 -9.94 19.15 -31.50
N ILE A 583 -10.93 19.69 -30.82
CA ILE A 583 -11.57 20.97 -31.10
C ILE A 583 -11.01 22.02 -30.13
N ARG A 584 -10.07 22.83 -30.61
CA ARG A 584 -9.40 23.83 -29.76
C ARG A 584 -10.36 24.90 -29.26
N ASN A 585 -10.28 25.20 -27.95
CA ASN A 585 -11.06 26.25 -27.28
C ASN A 585 -12.58 26.04 -27.25
N ILE A 586 -13.10 24.83 -27.52
CA ILE A 586 -14.54 24.52 -27.48
C ILE A 586 -15.18 24.97 -26.14
N ARG A 587 -14.44 24.95 -25.04
CA ARG A 587 -14.91 25.44 -23.74
C ARG A 587 -15.28 26.92 -23.74
N LYS A 588 -14.59 27.76 -24.55
CA LYS A 588 -14.87 29.22 -24.66
C LYS A 588 -16.13 29.53 -25.44
N GLU A 589 -16.62 28.60 -26.23
CA GLU A 589 -17.85 28.74 -27.02
C GLU A 589 -19.10 28.50 -26.17
N ILE A 590 -18.93 27.94 -24.96
CA ILE A 590 -20.01 27.65 -24.02
C ILE A 590 -20.15 28.82 -23.05
N ALA A 591 -21.22 29.62 -23.20
CA ALA A 591 -21.45 30.78 -22.35
C ALA A 591 -21.93 30.41 -20.94
N ASP A 592 -22.76 29.34 -20.80
CA ASP A 592 -23.35 28.88 -19.55
C ASP A 592 -23.37 27.35 -19.55
N THR A 593 -22.46 26.75 -18.78
CA THR A 593 -22.30 25.28 -18.66
C THR A 593 -23.48 24.63 -17.96
N ALA A 594 -24.05 25.30 -16.95
CA ALA A 594 -25.14 24.72 -16.16
C ALA A 594 -26.44 24.68 -16.98
N LYS A 595 -26.69 25.70 -17.80
CA LYS A 595 -27.85 25.75 -18.71
C LYS A 595 -27.72 24.70 -19.81
N LEU A 596 -26.56 24.62 -20.45
CA LEU A 596 -26.31 23.68 -21.54
C LEU A 596 -26.37 22.21 -21.04
N ALA A 597 -25.86 21.92 -19.85
CA ALA A 597 -25.97 20.60 -19.26
C ALA A 597 -27.44 20.15 -19.08
N LYS A 598 -28.31 21.05 -18.62
CA LYS A 598 -29.76 20.78 -18.52
C LYS A 598 -30.41 20.55 -19.89
N GLU A 599 -30.06 21.33 -20.92
CA GLU A 599 -30.57 21.16 -22.29
C GLU A 599 -30.15 19.79 -22.85
N LEU A 600 -28.95 19.34 -22.57
CA LEU A 600 -28.43 18.04 -22.98
C LEU A 600 -28.85 16.85 -22.06
N SER A 601 -29.64 17.13 -21.03
CA SER A 601 -30.11 16.15 -20.05
C SER A 601 -28.98 15.36 -19.39
N ILE A 602 -27.85 16.02 -19.07
CA ILE A 602 -26.71 15.52 -18.37
C ILE A 602 -26.35 16.46 -17.24
N GLY A 603 -25.52 16.00 -16.27
CA GLY A 603 -24.96 16.87 -15.24
C GLY A 603 -23.81 17.74 -15.73
N GLU A 604 -23.59 18.84 -15.05
CA GLU A 604 -22.50 19.77 -15.38
C GLU A 604 -21.10 19.09 -15.29
N PRO A 605 -20.80 18.22 -14.30
CA PRO A 605 -19.53 17.48 -14.29
C PRO A 605 -19.32 16.62 -15.53
N THR A 606 -20.36 15.93 -16.00
CA THR A 606 -20.30 15.12 -17.24
C THR A 606 -20.09 15.99 -18.47
N LEU A 607 -20.76 17.14 -18.55
CA LEU A 607 -20.55 18.09 -19.65
C LEU A 607 -19.11 18.60 -19.71
N LEU A 608 -18.56 19.00 -18.58
CA LEU A 608 -17.17 19.47 -18.47
C LEU A 608 -16.14 18.38 -18.87
N ASP A 609 -16.40 17.13 -18.50
CA ASP A 609 -15.58 15.99 -18.91
C ASP A 609 -15.67 15.77 -20.42
N ILE A 610 -16.87 15.80 -21.01
CA ILE A 610 -17.05 15.70 -22.47
C ILE A 610 -16.30 16.83 -23.19
N VAL A 611 -16.47 18.07 -22.76
CA VAL A 611 -15.79 19.24 -23.34
C VAL A 611 -14.27 19.08 -23.30
N SER A 612 -13.73 18.66 -22.17
CA SER A 612 -12.30 18.44 -22.01
C SER A 612 -11.76 17.32 -22.91
N GLU A 613 -12.53 16.26 -23.12
CA GLU A 613 -12.16 15.15 -24.01
C GLU A 613 -12.30 15.52 -25.49
N LEU A 614 -13.25 16.40 -25.85
CA LEU A 614 -13.37 16.92 -27.21
C LEU A 614 -12.28 17.93 -27.55
N GLU A 615 -11.81 18.69 -26.58
CA GLU A 615 -10.72 19.66 -26.74
C GLU A 615 -9.35 18.97 -26.92
N LYS A 616 -9.08 17.90 -26.18
CA LYS A 616 -7.87 17.09 -26.27
C LYS A 616 -8.22 15.61 -26.18
N PRO A 617 -8.61 14.97 -27.28
CA PRO A 617 -8.94 13.55 -27.32
C PRO A 617 -7.74 12.70 -26.88
N ALA A 618 -8.00 11.67 -26.10
CA ALA A 618 -7.00 10.72 -25.68
C ALA A 618 -5.78 11.32 -24.94
N ARG A 619 -5.96 12.46 -24.26
CA ARG A 619 -4.90 13.07 -23.45
C ARG A 619 -4.33 12.07 -22.47
N ASP A 620 -3.02 11.89 -22.52
CA ASP A 620 -2.30 11.11 -21.53
C ASP A 620 -1.94 12.02 -20.33
N PRO A 621 -2.46 11.76 -19.13
CA PRO A 621 -2.18 12.60 -17.96
C PRO A 621 -0.70 12.59 -17.56
N ARG A 622 0.08 11.62 -18.07
CA ARG A 622 1.52 11.50 -17.82
C ARG A 622 2.35 12.53 -18.60
N GLU A 623 1.83 13.12 -19.66
CA GLU A 623 2.56 14.14 -20.45
C GLU A 623 2.90 15.40 -19.66
N GLU A 624 2.14 15.69 -18.60
CA GLU A 624 2.36 16.85 -17.73
C GLU A 624 3.34 16.57 -16.58
N MET A 625 3.76 15.31 -16.42
CA MET A 625 4.72 14.91 -15.39
C MET A 625 6.15 15.23 -15.82
N PRO A 626 7.08 15.44 -14.85
CA PRO A 626 8.49 15.66 -15.17
C PRO A 626 9.10 14.51 -15.95
N LYS A 627 9.70 14.80 -17.10
CA LYS A 627 10.39 13.78 -17.90
C LYS A 627 11.69 13.33 -17.25
N PRO A 628 12.10 12.07 -17.39
CA PRO A 628 13.38 11.60 -16.88
C PRO A 628 14.56 12.45 -17.40
N ILE A 629 15.56 12.65 -16.55
CA ILE A 629 16.78 13.39 -16.94
C ILE A 629 17.64 12.46 -17.82
N LEU A 630 17.77 12.83 -19.10
CA LEU A 630 18.66 12.15 -20.03
C LEU A 630 20.07 12.70 -19.89
N ARG A 631 21.05 11.83 -19.80
CA ARG A 631 22.45 12.16 -19.47
C ARG A 631 23.40 11.86 -20.62
N THR A 632 24.53 12.53 -20.62
CA THR A 632 25.67 12.30 -21.52
C THR A 632 26.99 12.13 -20.76
N ASP A 633 26.99 12.41 -19.45
CA ASP A 633 28.17 12.42 -18.57
C ASP A 633 27.86 11.90 -17.16
N VAL A 634 28.88 11.59 -16.38
CA VAL A 634 28.77 11.11 -14.98
C VAL A 634 29.48 12.10 -14.06
N LEU A 635 28.86 12.38 -12.91
CA LEU A 635 29.48 13.00 -11.74
C LEU A 635 29.91 11.89 -10.75
N GLU A 636 31.11 11.98 -10.20
CA GLU A 636 31.56 11.09 -9.11
C GLU A 636 31.36 11.76 -7.74
N MET A 637 31.21 10.94 -6.70
CA MET A 637 31.08 11.47 -5.32
C MET A 637 32.23 12.40 -4.90
N LYS A 638 33.45 12.11 -5.39
CA LYS A 638 34.63 12.94 -5.15
C LYS A 638 34.57 14.34 -5.78
N ASP A 639 33.74 14.49 -6.82
CA ASP A 639 33.55 15.76 -7.54
C ASP A 639 32.56 16.68 -6.85
N LEU A 640 31.77 16.12 -5.93
CA LEU A 640 30.77 16.86 -5.16
C LEU A 640 31.45 17.72 -4.11
N LYS A 641 31.10 19.01 -4.10
CA LYS A 641 31.54 19.96 -3.08
C LYS A 641 30.33 20.49 -2.31
N PRO A 642 30.42 20.65 -0.97
CA PRO A 642 29.39 21.37 -0.24
C PRO A 642 29.08 22.72 -0.88
N GLY A 643 27.80 23.03 -1.03
CA GLY A 643 27.35 24.26 -1.70
C GLY A 643 27.00 24.10 -3.18
N MET A 644 27.36 22.99 -3.85
CA MET A 644 26.95 22.71 -5.24
C MET A 644 25.43 22.57 -5.33
N ILE A 645 24.84 23.21 -6.33
CA ILE A 645 23.42 23.07 -6.67
C ILE A 645 23.31 22.15 -7.88
N LEU A 646 22.49 21.10 -7.76
CA LEU A 646 22.32 20.06 -8.76
C LEU A 646 20.83 19.78 -8.95
N LYS A 647 20.45 19.38 -10.16
CA LYS A 647 19.13 18.79 -10.41
C LYS A 647 19.20 17.30 -10.15
N GLY A 648 18.25 16.78 -9.41
CA GLY A 648 18.14 15.36 -9.13
C GLY A 648 16.72 14.84 -9.27
N THR A 649 16.60 13.54 -9.40
CA THR A 649 15.31 12.85 -9.45
C THR A 649 15.04 12.16 -8.12
N VAL A 650 13.89 12.38 -7.52
CA VAL A 650 13.47 11.70 -6.30
C VAL A 650 13.24 10.21 -6.60
N ARG A 651 14.05 9.35 -5.99
CA ARG A 651 14.02 7.89 -6.17
C ARG A 651 13.09 7.19 -5.18
N ASN A 652 13.08 7.67 -3.95
CA ASN A 652 12.28 7.08 -2.89
C ASN A 652 11.93 8.13 -1.85
N VAL A 653 10.72 8.04 -1.29
CA VAL A 653 10.25 8.89 -0.20
C VAL A 653 9.93 7.99 0.99
N ILE A 654 10.49 8.34 2.15
CA ILE A 654 10.34 7.62 3.41
C ILE A 654 9.96 8.60 4.51
N ASP A 655 9.51 8.12 5.65
CA ASP A 655 8.96 8.95 6.75
C ASP A 655 9.86 10.11 7.21
N PHE A 656 11.17 9.94 7.14
CA PHE A 656 12.13 10.95 7.61
C PHE A 656 12.82 11.75 6.49
N GLY A 657 12.52 11.46 5.22
CA GLY A 657 13.15 12.19 4.13
C GLY A 657 12.91 11.60 2.75
N ALA A 658 13.62 12.11 1.76
CA ALA A 658 13.62 11.60 0.40
C ALA A 658 15.04 11.31 -0.08
N PHE A 659 15.19 10.22 -0.82
CA PHE A 659 16.41 9.88 -1.55
C PHE A 659 16.33 10.47 -2.95
N VAL A 660 17.36 11.24 -3.30
CA VAL A 660 17.43 11.96 -4.58
C VAL A 660 18.68 11.52 -5.33
N ASP A 661 18.46 11.02 -6.55
CA ASP A 661 19.53 10.73 -7.50
C ASP A 661 20.00 12.03 -8.16
N ILE A 662 21.18 12.50 -7.81
CA ILE A 662 21.81 13.71 -8.34
C ILE A 662 22.82 13.42 -9.44
N GLY A 663 22.85 12.22 -9.99
CA GLY A 663 23.78 11.83 -11.04
C GLY A 663 25.11 11.27 -10.56
N VAL A 664 25.23 11.02 -9.25
CA VAL A 664 26.30 10.23 -8.66
C VAL A 664 25.78 8.86 -8.25
N HIS A 665 26.66 7.88 -8.07
CA HIS A 665 26.29 6.49 -7.81
C HIS A 665 25.65 6.21 -6.45
N GLN A 666 25.44 7.24 -5.65
CA GLN A 666 24.83 7.17 -4.32
C GLN A 666 23.72 8.21 -4.25
N ASP A 667 22.52 7.77 -3.96
CA ASP A 667 21.43 8.72 -3.71
C ASP A 667 21.74 9.59 -2.51
N GLY A 668 21.52 10.89 -2.66
CA GLY A 668 21.63 11.84 -1.56
C GLY A 668 20.34 11.87 -0.74
N LEU A 669 20.46 11.98 0.57
CA LEU A 669 19.32 12.13 1.47
C LEU A 669 18.98 13.61 1.69
N VAL A 670 17.75 13.99 1.36
CA VAL A 670 17.11 15.21 1.83
C VAL A 670 16.26 14.86 3.04
N HIS A 671 16.72 15.22 4.25
CA HIS A 671 15.95 14.99 5.46
C HIS A 671 14.69 15.87 5.46
N VAL A 672 13.59 15.44 6.08
CA VAL A 672 12.31 16.17 6.13
C VAL A 672 12.46 17.63 6.57
N SER A 673 13.37 17.91 7.51
CA SER A 673 13.68 19.26 7.96
C SER A 673 14.42 20.12 6.93
N GLN A 674 14.92 19.54 5.84
CA GLN A 674 15.68 20.20 4.77
C GLN A 674 14.90 20.33 3.45
N MET A 675 13.61 19.96 3.45
CA MET A 675 12.78 19.99 2.24
C MET A 675 12.12 21.36 2.00
N THR A 676 11.45 21.88 3.03
CA THR A 676 10.71 23.15 2.94
C THR A 676 11.00 24.05 4.14
N ASP A 677 10.77 25.36 4.00
CA ASP A 677 10.87 26.31 5.11
C ASP A 677 9.67 26.22 6.07
N ARG A 678 8.50 25.76 5.57
CA ARG A 678 7.33 25.46 6.42
C ARG A 678 7.48 24.09 7.08
N TYR A 679 6.87 23.94 8.25
CA TYR A 679 6.77 22.62 8.89
C TYR A 679 5.87 21.68 8.07
N ILE A 680 6.37 20.49 7.78
CA ILE A 680 5.62 19.39 7.16
C ILE A 680 5.68 18.17 8.07
N LYS A 681 4.59 17.42 8.12
CA LYS A 681 4.52 16.20 8.94
C LYS A 681 5.16 15.01 8.23
N HIS A 682 5.01 14.97 6.90
CA HIS A 682 5.51 13.88 6.09
C HIS A 682 6.18 14.40 4.81
N PRO A 683 7.29 13.81 4.36
CA PRO A 683 8.00 14.21 3.15
C PRO A 683 7.15 14.24 1.86
N LEU A 684 6.13 13.39 1.75
CA LEU A 684 5.17 13.39 0.63
C LEU A 684 4.34 14.68 0.50
N GLU A 685 4.34 15.54 1.51
CA GLU A 685 3.73 16.88 1.41
C GLU A 685 4.59 17.86 0.59
N ALA A 686 5.85 17.51 0.36
CA ALA A 686 6.82 18.36 -0.34
C ALA A 686 7.28 17.77 -1.67
N VAL A 687 7.47 16.45 -1.75
CA VAL A 687 8.01 15.77 -2.94
C VAL A 687 7.37 14.39 -3.12
N SER A 688 7.36 13.94 -4.38
CA SER A 688 6.91 12.61 -4.79
C SER A 688 8.01 11.87 -5.54
N VAL A 689 7.95 10.53 -5.60
CA VAL A 689 8.90 9.72 -6.39
C VAL A 689 8.78 10.11 -7.87
N GLY A 690 9.93 10.32 -8.52
CA GLY A 690 9.99 10.77 -9.90
C GLY A 690 10.07 12.29 -10.06
N ASP A 691 9.82 13.09 -9.02
CA ASP A 691 9.97 14.55 -9.09
C ASP A 691 11.41 14.95 -9.41
N ILE A 692 11.56 15.95 -10.26
CA ILE A 692 12.85 16.59 -10.52
C ILE A 692 12.95 17.79 -9.58
N VAL A 693 13.91 17.72 -8.66
CA VAL A 693 14.14 18.73 -7.64
C VAL A 693 15.52 19.37 -7.78
N GLU A 694 15.62 20.64 -7.50
CA GLU A 694 16.90 21.29 -7.27
C GLU A 694 17.33 21.07 -5.83
N VAL A 695 18.56 20.57 -5.66
CA VAL A 695 19.14 20.29 -4.34
C VAL A 695 20.53 20.88 -4.22
N LYS A 696 20.85 21.33 -3.02
CA LYS A 696 22.18 21.83 -2.67
C LYS A 696 22.87 20.79 -1.80
N VAL A 697 24.12 20.47 -2.13
CA VAL A 697 24.96 19.56 -1.34
C VAL A 697 25.31 20.21 -0.01
N LEU A 698 24.94 19.57 1.10
CA LEU A 698 25.33 20.02 2.45
C LEU A 698 26.63 19.38 2.89
N ALA A 699 26.75 18.08 2.75
CA ALA A 699 27.91 17.31 3.17
C ALA A 699 28.07 16.06 2.33
N VAL A 700 29.30 15.63 2.11
CA VAL A 700 29.66 14.39 1.43
C VAL A 700 30.60 13.59 2.33
N ASP A 701 30.20 12.41 2.75
CA ASP A 701 31.03 11.45 3.49
C ASP A 701 31.36 10.28 2.56
N VAL A 702 32.51 10.38 1.89
CA VAL A 702 32.96 9.38 0.93
C VAL A 702 33.22 8.04 1.60
N ALA A 703 33.71 8.02 2.84
CA ALA A 703 34.03 6.80 3.58
C ALA A 703 32.76 6.00 3.94
N LYS A 704 31.70 6.70 4.34
CA LYS A 704 30.40 6.09 4.69
C LYS A 704 29.44 6.04 3.52
N LYS A 705 29.85 6.50 2.34
CA LYS A 705 28.99 6.61 1.14
C LYS A 705 27.68 7.35 1.42
N ARG A 706 27.75 8.50 2.10
CA ARG A 706 26.57 9.30 2.45
C ARG A 706 26.67 10.69 1.85
N ILE A 707 25.57 11.15 1.27
CA ILE A 707 25.43 12.51 0.73
C ILE A 707 24.22 13.12 1.41
N SER A 708 24.42 14.26 2.06
CA SER A 708 23.36 15.04 2.68
C SER A 708 23.01 16.22 1.78
N LEU A 709 21.75 16.37 1.49
CA LEU A 709 21.21 17.38 0.58
C LEU A 709 20.19 18.27 1.27
N THR A 710 19.96 19.45 0.71
CA THR A 710 18.86 20.35 1.09
C THR A 710 18.15 20.90 -0.14
N MET A 711 16.85 21.04 -0.07
CA MET A 711 16.03 21.75 -1.05
C MET A 711 15.85 23.23 -0.67
N LYS A 712 16.31 23.64 0.52
CA LYS A 712 16.29 25.05 0.98
C LYS A 712 17.42 25.83 0.33
N ILE A 713 17.21 26.16 -0.94
CA ILE A 713 18.16 26.96 -1.71
C ILE A 713 17.79 28.42 -1.51
N ARG A 714 18.37 29.05 -0.49
CA ARG A 714 18.29 30.53 -0.36
C ARG A 714 19.25 31.15 -1.37
N GLU A 715 18.74 31.99 -2.26
CA GLU A 715 19.59 32.92 -2.98
C GLU A 715 20.32 33.76 -1.93
N THR A 716 21.63 33.61 -1.89
CA THR A 716 22.49 34.59 -1.17
C THR A 716 22.40 35.87 -1.98
N LYS A 717 21.59 36.83 -1.48
CA LYS A 717 21.64 38.21 -1.95
C LYS A 717 23.02 38.83 -1.68
#